data_e0bbb0a74e156b888dab82dda1035791
#
_entry.id   e0bbb0a74e156b888dab82dda1035791
#
_cell.length_a   1.000
_cell.length_b   1.000
_cell.length_c   1.000
_cell.angle_alpha   90.00
_cell.angle_beta   90.00
_cell.angle_gamma   90.00
#
_symmetry.space_group_name_H-M   'P 1'
#
loop_
_entity.id
_entity.type
_entity.pdbx_description
1 polymer ?
#
loop_
_entity_poly.entity_id
_entity_poly.type
_entity_poly.pdbx_seq_one_letter_code
_entity_poly.pdbx_strand_id
1 'polypeptide(L)'
;MSRVSIALLAAVLALPIQQSSAQTPAPAAGAQPSFEIRGRITDTSGAPLPRASVTLRLKGSPVTVAGAYAGNDGSFRVPGLRPATFTIRVVYIGYAPVIQDITLSPKTPVADLGVAKLAPLSTTLSEVKVTEERSTMVTEPDRNSYTAKAIAPGASNASELLENVPSVQVDVDGKVSLRGNENVVIQVNGRPTPMRGAQLISYLKTLSASVIDRIEVVPNPSAKYDPEGMAGIINIALKQNVDLGLSGSTNTAVSTRERWNGSGNIGYQSGPWTSFVSVGLVSDERNALGINDRQRYDASNALQSVSAQSILLTPAQKGQNLNATVDWKPNKRDVLSNALMLSHRTSNEISMTTQSLFDPSGTMLDSYLRPRDADSKGTMVDYDVAFKRSYKPREHELSSELRFNRSHNEDVTDERHLASAGAPYDYGKIDRNDAETKQLTGQLDYTKTLRPRVKLDAGWKSNARWMDRDYVQTEDASGNGTWVRTPLSNALTLNEGIHAVYALFSEGVKKWDFQAGLRGEYATRNFILGSARYPFDYASLFPSAVASYNFSEGANAKASYSRRINRPGMDQLNPFPTYFDADNVFFGNPRLSPEYTDAIELGVTKTGKLGMIQLQPFYRHTTNVIRIDINTTDTLDNREITSISFRNLAQSNSWGSDLTGQLKLSPKFTALTNFSLFKMVTDGGSASVVGSSAIGWMGRINLTSEVTKSTTLQAAYNYRAPMKIERGEMGAQQVMNFALRQKIQGDKGAVLVRINDPFEMLRFHVQAGDEKVMQITERNPESRMVFIGYQYTFGRPPRVRQVAPESTGGGSVGFGGP
;
A
#
# COMPACT_ATOMS: atom_id res chain seq x y z
N MET A 1 5.07 -11.48 -49.36
CA MET A 1 5.51 -10.30 -50.13
C MET A 1 5.37 -9.13 -49.20
N SER A 2 6.35 -8.34 -48.79
CA SER A 2 7.73 -8.15 -49.18
C SER A 2 8.56 -7.75 -47.94
N ARG A 3 9.82 -8.09 -48.02
CA ARG A 3 10.88 -7.76 -47.05
C ARG A 3 11.14 -6.23 -47.08
N VAL A 4 11.25 -5.58 -45.89
CA VAL A 4 11.99 -4.33 -45.78
C VAL A 4 12.85 -4.43 -44.53
N SER A 5 14.06 -4.59 -44.72
CA SER A 5 15.39 -4.31 -44.26
C SER A 5 15.50 -3.59 -42.90
N ILE A 6 16.14 -4.29 -41.94
CA ILE A 6 16.90 -3.75 -40.84
C ILE A 6 18.29 -3.37 -41.37
N ALA A 7 18.56 -2.07 -41.47
CA ALA A 7 19.91 -1.53 -41.63
C ALA A 7 19.87 -0.05 -41.22
N LEU A 8 20.35 0.23 -39.99
CA LEU A 8 20.96 1.53 -39.60
C LEU A 8 21.22 1.52 -38.09
N LEU A 9 22.37 1.04 -37.70
CA LEU A 9 23.14 1.54 -36.54
C LEU A 9 24.51 0.87 -36.46
N ALA A 10 25.40 1.25 -37.34
CA ALA A 10 26.83 0.98 -37.19
C ALA A 10 27.63 2.01 -37.97
N ALA A 11 27.84 3.16 -37.38
CA ALA A 11 28.89 4.10 -37.73
C ALA A 11 28.92 5.22 -36.69
N VAL A 12 29.88 5.17 -35.81
CA VAL A 12 30.66 6.27 -35.24
C VAL A 12 31.45 5.71 -34.04
N LEU A 13 32.70 5.33 -34.30
CA LEU A 13 33.78 5.26 -33.30
C LEU A 13 35.11 5.08 -34.05
N ALA A 14 35.69 6.17 -34.50
CA ALA A 14 37.10 6.26 -34.85
C ALA A 14 37.57 7.71 -34.65
N LEU A 15 38.24 7.98 -33.55
CA LEU A 15 39.06 9.15 -33.36
C LEU A 15 40.40 8.71 -32.76
N PRO A 16 41.55 9.28 -33.29
CA PRO A 16 42.87 8.73 -33.03
C PRO A 16 43.47 9.19 -31.69
N ILE A 17 44.26 8.32 -31.11
CA ILE A 17 45.10 8.57 -29.94
C ILE A 17 46.33 9.38 -30.38
N GLN A 18 46.49 10.59 -29.92
CA GLN A 18 47.76 11.33 -30.01
C GLN A 18 48.67 10.92 -28.87
N GLN A 19 49.81 10.37 -29.21
CA GLN A 19 50.92 10.16 -28.33
C GLN A 19 51.63 11.49 -28.04
N SER A 20 51.76 11.80 -26.74
CA SER A 20 52.55 12.95 -26.28
C SER A 20 53.95 12.47 -25.91
N SER A 21 54.92 12.97 -26.56
CA SER A 21 56.37 12.66 -26.43
C SER A 21 56.95 13.20 -25.13
N ALA A 22 57.78 12.37 -24.49
CA ALA A 22 58.51 12.69 -23.28
C ALA A 22 59.61 13.77 -23.56
N GLN A 23 59.64 14.79 -22.76
CA GLN A 23 60.79 15.70 -22.67
C GLN A 23 61.81 15.24 -21.64
N THR A 24 63.07 15.26 -22.05
CA THR A 24 64.28 14.99 -21.29
C THR A 24 64.56 16.07 -20.23
N PRO A 25 65.05 15.76 -19.02
CA PRO A 25 65.28 16.76 -18.00
C PRO A 25 66.62 17.53 -18.19
N ALA A 26 66.54 18.84 -17.92
CA ALA A 26 67.70 19.71 -17.82
C ALA A 26 68.46 19.54 -16.50
N PRO A 27 69.77 19.90 -16.43
CA PRO A 27 70.65 19.52 -15.33
C PRO A 27 70.48 20.36 -14.07
N ALA A 28 70.84 19.69 -12.94
CA ALA A 28 70.64 20.13 -11.57
C ALA A 28 71.38 21.44 -11.21
N ALA A 29 70.67 22.38 -10.63
CA ALA A 29 71.23 23.48 -9.86
C ALA A 29 71.35 23.06 -8.37
N GLY A 30 72.42 23.46 -7.70
CA GLY A 30 72.93 23.07 -6.41
C GLY A 30 71.97 22.75 -5.28
N ALA A 31 72.30 21.69 -4.58
CA ALA A 31 71.52 21.17 -3.46
C ALA A 31 71.43 22.16 -2.27
N GLN A 32 70.28 22.81 -2.13
CA GLN A 32 69.96 23.42 -0.84
C GLN A 32 69.64 22.32 0.17
N PRO A 33 69.98 22.45 1.46
CA PRO A 33 69.65 21.45 2.46
C PRO A 33 68.13 21.20 2.53
N SER A 34 67.69 20.01 2.08
CA SER A 34 66.30 19.68 2.12
C SER A 34 65.94 19.28 3.56
N PHE A 35 65.07 20.10 4.17
CA PHE A 35 64.52 19.76 5.48
C PHE A 35 63.53 18.66 5.34
N GLU A 36 63.61 17.60 6.21
CA GLU A 36 62.72 16.46 6.14
C GLU A 36 62.32 15.93 7.53
N ILE A 37 61.15 15.33 7.62
CA ILE A 37 60.69 14.58 8.77
C ILE A 37 60.55 13.11 8.34
N ARG A 38 61.11 12.23 9.12
CA ARG A 38 61.01 10.78 8.92
C ARG A 38 60.63 10.05 10.20
N GLY A 39 60.26 8.79 10.09
CA GLY A 39 59.93 7.95 11.24
C GLY A 39 59.38 6.60 10.81
N ARG A 40 59.00 5.81 11.77
CA ARG A 40 58.38 4.49 11.55
C ARG A 40 57.09 4.36 12.34
N ILE A 41 56.08 3.73 11.75
CA ILE A 41 54.76 3.56 12.36
C ILE A 41 54.51 2.07 12.60
N THR A 42 54.22 1.73 13.86
CA THR A 42 53.96 0.36 14.28
C THR A 42 52.72 0.30 15.17
N ASP A 43 52.19 -0.90 15.36
CA ASP A 43 51.24 -1.15 16.43
C ASP A 43 51.92 -1.28 17.78
N THR A 44 51.18 -1.56 18.84
CA THR A 44 51.73 -1.76 20.22
C THR A 44 52.59 -3.01 20.34
N SER A 45 52.48 -4.00 19.46
CA SER A 45 53.27 -5.21 19.40
C SER A 45 54.57 -5.01 18.63
N GLY A 46 54.75 -3.88 17.93
CA GLY A 46 55.87 -3.56 17.06
C GLY A 46 55.72 -3.99 15.61
N ALA A 47 54.58 -4.53 15.21
CA ALA A 47 54.31 -4.86 13.82
C ALA A 47 54.10 -3.57 12.98
N PRO A 48 54.72 -3.47 11.76
CA PRO A 48 54.59 -2.29 10.94
C PRO A 48 53.17 -2.08 10.45
N LEU A 49 52.71 -0.80 10.35
CA LEU A 49 51.40 -0.42 9.83
C LEU A 49 51.54 0.20 8.44
N PRO A 50 51.53 -0.60 7.36
CA PRO A 50 51.70 -0.11 5.98
C PRO A 50 50.55 0.79 5.56
N ARG A 51 50.85 1.85 4.77
CA ARG A 51 49.89 2.85 4.31
C ARG A 51 49.23 3.68 5.42
N ALA A 52 49.78 3.73 6.63
CA ALA A 52 49.34 4.69 7.63
C ALA A 52 49.53 6.11 7.08
N SER A 53 48.51 6.96 7.27
CA SER A 53 48.52 8.33 6.78
C SER A 53 49.23 9.25 7.78
N VAL A 54 50.19 9.99 7.32
CA VAL A 54 50.95 11.02 8.06
C VAL A 54 50.59 12.37 7.50
N THR A 55 50.08 13.26 8.32
CA THR A 55 49.76 14.64 7.94
C THR A 55 50.52 15.64 8.82
N LEU A 56 51.06 16.69 8.21
CA LEU A 56 51.77 17.76 8.86
C LEU A 56 51.04 19.07 8.77
N ARG A 57 50.90 19.77 9.89
CA ARG A 57 50.35 21.12 9.98
C ARG A 57 51.37 22.01 10.70
N LEU A 58 51.41 23.28 10.37
CA LEU A 58 52.12 24.24 11.21
C LEU A 58 51.46 24.29 12.59
N LYS A 59 52.23 24.35 13.65
CA LYS A 59 51.73 24.43 15.02
C LYS A 59 50.76 25.64 15.14
N GLY A 60 49.52 25.35 15.59
CA GLY A 60 48.46 26.38 15.73
C GLY A 60 47.67 26.64 14.43
N SER A 61 47.95 25.99 13.30
CA SER A 61 47.18 26.14 12.04
C SER A 61 46.35 24.89 11.78
N PRO A 62 45.11 25.04 11.33
CA PRO A 62 44.26 23.91 10.95
C PRO A 62 44.61 23.35 9.54
N VAL A 63 45.45 24.06 8.77
CA VAL A 63 45.72 23.71 7.35
C VAL A 63 46.86 22.69 7.27
N THR A 64 46.64 21.59 6.53
CA THR A 64 47.67 20.60 6.24
C THR A 64 48.62 21.15 5.20
N VAL A 65 49.95 21.17 5.50
CA VAL A 65 51.04 21.73 4.63
C VAL A 65 51.79 20.63 3.89
N ALA A 66 51.86 19.39 4.43
CA ALA A 66 52.52 18.27 3.78
C ALA A 66 51.99 16.95 4.37
N GLY A 67 52.29 15.83 3.73
CA GLY A 67 51.96 14.50 4.24
C GLY A 67 52.62 13.38 3.43
N ALA A 68 52.60 12.19 3.99
CA ALA A 68 53.11 10.96 3.36
C ALA A 68 52.26 9.76 3.79
N TYR A 69 52.43 8.64 3.10
CA TYR A 69 51.96 7.32 3.55
C TYR A 69 53.12 6.45 3.96
N ALA A 70 52.94 5.65 5.02
CA ALA A 70 53.94 4.70 5.42
C ALA A 70 54.17 3.59 4.37
N GLY A 71 55.39 3.21 4.16
CA GLY A 71 55.81 2.07 3.34
C GLY A 71 55.37 0.72 3.93
N ASN A 72 55.70 -0.37 3.24
CA ASN A 72 55.34 -1.72 3.67
C ASN A 72 56.03 -2.12 5.00
N ASP A 73 57.15 -1.52 5.33
CA ASP A 73 57.91 -1.69 6.58
C ASP A 73 57.46 -0.72 7.68
N GLY A 74 56.42 0.10 7.42
CA GLY A 74 55.95 1.14 8.32
C GLY A 74 56.75 2.45 8.29
N SER A 75 57.85 2.57 7.54
CA SER A 75 58.66 3.79 7.44
C SER A 75 57.95 4.86 6.62
N PHE A 76 58.13 6.11 6.99
CA PHE A 76 57.65 7.28 6.20
C PHE A 76 58.71 8.36 6.11
N ARG A 77 58.61 9.20 5.07
CA ARG A 77 59.50 10.34 4.84
C ARG A 77 58.73 11.46 4.19
N VAL A 78 58.85 12.68 4.75
CA VAL A 78 58.26 13.91 4.24
C VAL A 78 59.35 14.93 3.95
N PRO A 79 59.89 14.96 2.74
CA PRO A 79 60.94 15.89 2.33
C PRO A 79 60.39 17.27 1.90
N GLY A 80 61.28 18.25 1.66
CA GLY A 80 60.92 19.56 1.08
C GLY A 80 60.27 20.51 2.05
N LEU A 81 60.43 20.32 3.34
CA LEU A 81 59.89 21.20 4.37
C LEU A 81 60.74 22.45 4.59
N ARG A 82 60.16 23.43 5.28
CA ARG A 82 60.91 24.65 5.74
C ARG A 82 61.10 24.55 7.27
N PRO A 83 62.12 25.20 7.84
CA PRO A 83 62.29 25.28 9.28
C PRO A 83 61.04 25.85 9.96
N ALA A 84 60.39 25.05 10.81
CA ALA A 84 59.21 25.42 11.55
C ALA A 84 58.89 24.29 12.58
N THR A 85 58.00 24.60 13.53
CA THR A 85 57.39 23.57 14.38
C THR A 85 56.14 23.08 13.71
N PHE A 86 56.08 21.76 13.49
CA PHE A 86 54.95 21.05 12.90
C PHE A 86 54.24 20.22 13.94
N THR A 87 52.91 20.18 13.86
CA THR A 87 52.08 19.16 14.49
C THR A 87 51.88 18.04 13.49
N ILE A 88 52.49 16.88 13.78
CA ILE A 88 52.35 15.65 13.01
C ILE A 88 51.14 14.84 13.53
N ARG A 89 50.31 14.37 12.65
CA ARG A 89 49.20 13.50 12.97
C ARG A 89 49.30 12.23 12.14
N VAL A 90 49.40 11.08 12.84
CA VAL A 90 49.45 9.76 12.25
C VAL A 90 48.15 9.05 12.47
N VAL A 91 47.52 8.54 11.39
CA VAL A 91 46.22 7.88 11.41
C VAL A 91 46.32 6.54 10.67
N TYR A 92 45.75 5.50 11.27
CA TYR A 92 45.55 4.20 10.63
C TYR A 92 44.15 3.66 11.00
N ILE A 93 43.46 3.03 10.04
CA ILE A 93 42.09 2.53 10.26
C ILE A 93 42.09 1.46 11.35
N GLY A 94 41.28 1.64 12.38
CA GLY A 94 41.21 0.73 13.53
C GLY A 94 42.14 1.06 14.68
N TYR A 95 42.92 2.16 14.59
CA TYR A 95 43.85 2.60 15.61
C TYR A 95 43.61 4.04 16.08
N ALA A 96 43.94 4.33 17.34
CA ALA A 96 43.88 5.67 17.89
C ALA A 96 44.92 6.57 17.20
N PRO A 97 44.59 7.80 16.80
CA PRO A 97 45.53 8.69 16.14
C PRO A 97 46.61 9.15 17.10
N VAL A 98 47.88 9.16 16.66
CA VAL A 98 48.99 9.76 17.38
C VAL A 98 49.20 11.18 16.89
N ILE A 99 49.26 12.15 17.81
CA ILE A 99 49.51 13.56 17.52
C ILE A 99 50.71 14.00 18.33
N GLN A 100 51.74 14.56 17.67
CA GLN A 100 52.97 15.01 18.29
C GLN A 100 53.52 16.23 17.59
N ASP A 101 54.15 17.15 18.35
CA ASP A 101 54.86 18.29 17.79
C ASP A 101 56.29 17.94 17.48
N ILE A 102 56.83 18.33 16.34
CA ILE A 102 58.21 18.14 15.92
C ILE A 102 58.75 19.43 15.31
N THR A 103 59.99 19.80 15.61
CA THR A 103 60.57 21.06 15.18
C THR A 103 61.76 20.80 14.23
N LEU A 104 61.69 21.42 13.07
CA LEU A 104 62.83 21.53 12.13
C LEU A 104 63.52 22.86 12.30
N SER A 105 64.86 22.83 12.38
CA SER A 105 65.68 24.01 12.47
C SER A 105 66.92 23.90 11.56
N PRO A 106 67.62 24.99 11.26
CA PRO A 106 68.83 24.95 10.46
C PRO A 106 69.92 24.06 11.10
N LYS A 107 69.91 23.87 12.45
CA LYS A 107 70.81 22.96 13.17
C LYS A 107 70.35 21.51 13.15
N THR A 108 69.09 21.25 12.87
CA THR A 108 68.46 19.93 12.74
C THR A 108 67.65 19.82 11.49
N PRO A 109 68.30 19.74 10.28
CA PRO A 109 67.58 19.69 9.02
C PRO A 109 66.79 18.41 8.81
N VAL A 110 67.10 17.35 9.49
CA VAL A 110 66.37 16.06 9.51
C VAL A 110 65.87 15.82 10.90
N ALA A 111 64.54 15.74 11.07
CA ALA A 111 63.92 15.37 12.33
C ALA A 111 63.34 13.96 12.24
N ASP A 112 63.79 13.11 13.15
CA ASP A 112 63.28 11.72 13.25
C ASP A 112 62.24 11.61 14.36
N LEU A 113 61.01 11.24 13.97
CA LEU A 113 59.93 10.98 14.91
C LEU A 113 60.17 9.72 15.77
N GLY A 114 61.13 8.90 15.36
CA GLY A 114 61.31 7.58 15.94
C GLY A 114 60.15 6.64 15.57
N VAL A 115 59.78 5.77 16.52
CA VAL A 115 58.69 4.80 16.31
C VAL A 115 57.36 5.38 16.89
N ALA A 116 56.45 5.77 16.03
CA ALA A 116 55.09 6.11 16.42
C ALA A 116 54.29 4.82 16.62
N LYS A 117 54.02 4.46 17.90
CA LYS A 117 53.21 3.29 18.24
C LYS A 117 51.73 3.69 18.31
N LEU A 118 50.89 3.09 17.46
CA LEU A 118 49.43 3.29 17.48
C LEU A 118 48.81 2.16 18.32
N ALA A 119 47.95 2.55 19.25
CA ALA A 119 47.12 1.62 20.02
C ALA A 119 45.89 1.22 19.22
N PRO A 120 45.49 -0.05 19.16
CA PRO A 120 44.19 -0.42 18.59
C PRO A 120 43.10 0.37 19.28
N LEU A 121 42.16 0.94 18.51
CA LEU A 121 40.92 1.45 19.04
C LEU A 121 40.15 0.26 19.60
N SER A 122 40.32 -0.06 20.87
CA SER A 122 39.34 -0.83 21.62
C SER A 122 38.13 0.07 21.85
N THR A 123 37.40 0.35 20.81
CA THR A 123 35.99 0.74 20.96
C THR A 123 35.29 -0.50 21.49
N THR A 124 35.15 -0.64 22.80
CA THR A 124 33.82 -0.97 23.31
C THR A 124 32.94 0.09 22.71
N LEU A 125 32.35 -0.22 21.56
CA LEU A 125 31.17 0.46 21.08
C LEU A 125 30.17 0.31 22.22
N SER A 126 30.05 1.31 23.08
CA SER A 126 28.82 1.57 23.77
C SER A 126 27.81 1.53 22.62
N GLU A 127 27.00 0.49 22.59
CA GLU A 127 25.91 0.34 21.68
C GLU A 127 25.12 1.65 21.78
N VAL A 128 25.43 2.60 20.89
CA VAL A 128 24.53 3.72 20.63
C VAL A 128 23.37 3.05 19.98
N LYS A 129 22.45 2.57 20.81
CA LYS A 129 21.12 2.18 20.44
C LYS A 129 20.48 3.46 19.93
N VAL A 130 20.71 3.78 18.67
CA VAL A 130 19.86 4.69 17.93
C VAL A 130 18.56 3.92 17.74
N THR A 131 17.77 3.87 18.80
CA THR A 131 16.33 3.63 18.73
C THR A 131 15.74 4.91 18.17
N GLU A 132 15.97 5.16 16.89
CA GLU A 132 15.13 6.07 16.17
C GLU A 132 13.79 5.34 16.03
N GLU A 133 12.85 5.70 16.92
CA GLU A 133 11.46 5.26 16.78
C GLU A 133 11.01 5.69 15.39
N ARG A 134 10.64 4.72 14.56
CA ARG A 134 10.07 5.01 13.25
C ARG A 134 8.91 5.97 13.47
N SER A 135 8.94 7.10 12.79
CA SER A 135 7.82 8.04 12.79
C SER A 135 6.53 7.28 12.47
N THR A 136 5.47 7.53 13.23
CA THR A 136 4.15 6.93 12.99
C THR A 136 3.66 7.21 11.58
N MET A 137 4.02 8.38 11.04
CA MET A 137 3.70 8.84 9.71
C MET A 137 4.93 9.50 9.07
N VAL A 138 5.14 9.20 7.79
CA VAL A 138 6.13 9.87 6.93
C VAL A 138 5.38 10.42 5.73
N THR A 139 5.54 11.71 5.44
CA THR A 139 4.96 12.37 4.28
C THR A 139 6.04 12.56 3.22
N GLU A 140 5.79 12.00 2.04
CA GLU A 140 6.59 12.14 0.83
C GLU A 140 5.84 13.01 -0.20
N PRO A 141 6.49 13.53 -1.23
CA PRO A 141 5.83 14.38 -2.22
C PRO A 141 4.60 13.76 -2.90
N ASP A 142 4.58 12.42 -3.08
CA ASP A 142 3.51 11.70 -3.77
C ASP A 142 2.63 10.85 -2.83
N ARG A 143 3.05 10.60 -1.58
CA ARG A 143 2.37 9.68 -0.67
C ARG A 143 2.51 10.05 0.80
N ASN A 144 1.61 9.47 1.59
CA ASN A 144 1.71 9.42 3.04
C ASN A 144 1.91 7.96 3.47
N SER A 145 2.95 7.68 4.25
CA SER A 145 3.29 6.36 4.75
C SER A 145 2.99 6.25 6.23
N TYR A 146 2.25 5.23 6.62
CA TYR A 146 1.82 4.99 8.01
C TYR A 146 2.40 3.68 8.50
N THR A 147 3.21 3.69 9.55
CA THR A 147 3.81 2.48 10.13
C THR A 147 2.72 1.62 10.78
N ALA A 148 2.53 0.39 10.30
CA ALA A 148 1.44 -0.49 10.73
C ALA A 148 1.40 -0.69 12.26
N LYS A 149 2.55 -0.99 12.87
CA LYS A 149 2.68 -1.19 14.31
C LYS A 149 2.36 0.05 15.14
N ALA A 150 2.53 1.24 14.58
CA ALA A 150 2.30 2.50 15.29
C ALA A 150 0.84 2.96 15.22
N ILE A 151 0.16 2.74 14.07
CA ILE A 151 -1.23 3.18 13.88
C ILE A 151 -2.25 2.21 14.46
N ALA A 152 -1.97 0.90 14.40
CA ALA A 152 -2.86 -0.14 14.93
C ALA A 152 -2.05 -1.35 15.44
N PRO A 153 -1.39 -1.26 16.60
CA PRO A 153 -0.49 -2.30 17.13
C PRO A 153 -1.22 -3.60 17.46
N GLY A 154 -2.52 -3.54 17.56
CA GLY A 154 -3.35 -4.68 17.85
C GLY A 154 -4.19 -5.19 16.68
N ALA A 155 -4.10 -4.64 15.47
CA ALA A 155 -4.83 -5.13 14.32
C ALA A 155 -4.48 -6.60 14.03
N SER A 156 -5.49 -7.43 13.79
CA SER A 156 -5.31 -8.84 13.47
C SER A 156 -5.02 -9.04 11.97
N ASN A 157 -5.64 -8.23 11.13
CA ASN A 157 -5.59 -8.36 9.68
C ASN A 157 -5.47 -6.98 8.99
N ALA A 158 -5.29 -7.01 7.67
CA ALA A 158 -5.12 -5.80 6.87
C ALA A 158 -6.38 -4.92 6.88
N SER A 159 -7.58 -5.47 6.90
CA SER A 159 -8.83 -4.70 6.95
C SER A 159 -8.90 -3.86 8.23
N GLU A 160 -8.66 -4.46 9.39
CA GLU A 160 -8.61 -3.76 10.68
C GLU A 160 -7.48 -2.71 10.74
N LEU A 161 -6.35 -2.99 10.06
CA LEU A 161 -5.27 -2.02 9.95
C LEU A 161 -5.68 -0.81 9.13
N LEU A 162 -6.35 -1.02 7.99
CA LEU A 162 -6.84 0.02 7.09
C LEU A 162 -7.88 0.92 7.74
N GLU A 163 -8.72 0.39 8.63
CA GLU A 163 -9.65 1.17 9.45
C GLU A 163 -8.95 2.23 10.30
N ASN A 164 -7.66 2.07 10.55
CA ASN A 164 -6.84 3.00 11.34
C ASN A 164 -5.96 3.92 10.48
N VAL A 165 -6.03 3.83 9.14
CA VAL A 165 -5.29 4.71 8.22
C VAL A 165 -6.07 6.00 7.99
N PRO A 166 -5.47 7.19 8.15
CA PRO A 166 -6.11 8.47 7.84
C PRO A 166 -6.70 8.54 6.44
N SER A 167 -7.89 9.14 6.30
CA SER A 167 -8.66 9.30 5.06
C SER A 167 -9.17 8.00 4.43
N VAL A 168 -8.86 6.84 5.00
CA VAL A 168 -9.35 5.53 4.57
C VAL A 168 -10.56 5.13 5.41
N GLN A 169 -11.56 4.56 4.79
CA GLN A 169 -12.72 3.96 5.45
C GLN A 169 -12.86 2.52 5.02
N VAL A 170 -13.30 1.68 5.94
CA VAL A 170 -13.73 0.31 5.66
C VAL A 170 -15.17 0.21 6.15
N ASP A 171 -16.08 -0.17 5.25
CA ASP A 171 -17.49 -0.32 5.61
C ASP A 171 -17.77 -1.67 6.30
N VAL A 172 -19.03 -1.91 6.62
CA VAL A 172 -19.48 -3.16 7.28
C VAL A 172 -19.19 -4.40 6.44
N ASP A 173 -19.33 -4.27 5.14
CA ASP A 173 -19.08 -5.36 4.21
C ASP A 173 -17.58 -5.58 4.02
N GLY A 174 -16.74 -4.64 4.44
CA GLY A 174 -15.29 -4.65 4.31
C GLY A 174 -14.77 -3.95 3.05
N LYS A 175 -15.63 -3.18 2.34
CA LYS A 175 -15.20 -2.37 1.21
C LYS A 175 -14.34 -1.21 1.68
N VAL A 176 -13.22 -1.01 1.01
CA VAL A 176 -12.29 0.08 1.31
C VAL A 176 -12.60 1.29 0.45
N SER A 177 -12.69 2.45 1.06
CA SER A 177 -12.84 3.73 0.36
C SER A 177 -11.80 4.76 0.84
N LEU A 178 -11.49 5.71 -0.02
CA LEU A 178 -10.64 6.86 0.29
C LEU A 178 -11.44 8.14 0.10
N ARG A 179 -11.59 8.91 1.19
CA ARG A 179 -12.41 10.15 1.17
C ARG A 179 -13.84 9.92 0.66
N GLY A 180 -14.45 8.80 1.08
CA GLY A 180 -15.81 8.43 0.68
C GLY A 180 -15.95 7.85 -0.74
N ASN A 181 -14.86 7.70 -1.50
CA ASN A 181 -14.89 7.11 -2.83
C ASN A 181 -14.33 5.68 -2.78
N GLU A 182 -15.12 4.69 -3.20
CA GLU A 182 -14.77 3.26 -3.19
C GLU A 182 -13.83 2.86 -4.36
N ASN A 183 -13.68 3.72 -5.38
CA ASN A 183 -12.79 3.46 -6.52
C ASN A 183 -11.33 3.67 -6.14
N VAL A 184 -10.83 2.82 -5.26
CA VAL A 184 -9.45 2.79 -4.76
C VAL A 184 -8.73 1.56 -5.32
N VAL A 185 -7.49 1.73 -5.78
CA VAL A 185 -6.62 0.60 -6.11
C VAL A 185 -5.87 0.14 -4.88
N ILE A 186 -6.07 -1.11 -4.48
CA ILE A 186 -5.26 -1.74 -3.44
C ILE A 186 -4.05 -2.39 -4.10
N GLN A 187 -2.87 -2.08 -3.57
CA GLN A 187 -1.60 -2.68 -3.97
C GLN A 187 -0.98 -3.45 -2.80
N VAL A 188 -0.20 -4.47 -3.12
CA VAL A 188 0.68 -5.16 -2.17
C VAL A 188 2.10 -5.07 -2.71
N ASN A 189 3.01 -4.51 -1.92
CA ASN A 189 4.39 -4.23 -2.32
C ASN A 189 4.50 -3.42 -3.64
N GLY A 190 3.60 -2.42 -3.81
CA GLY A 190 3.56 -1.57 -4.98
C GLY A 190 2.87 -2.19 -6.21
N ARG A 191 2.31 -3.38 -6.11
CA ARG A 191 1.69 -4.13 -7.20
C ARG A 191 0.18 -4.20 -7.01
N PRO A 192 -0.63 -3.80 -8.01
CA PRO A 192 -2.07 -3.90 -7.93
C PRO A 192 -2.52 -5.35 -7.67
N THR A 193 -3.45 -5.53 -6.75
CA THR A 193 -4.08 -6.84 -6.56
C THR A 193 -5.01 -7.12 -7.73
N PRO A 194 -5.04 -8.35 -8.27
CA PRO A 194 -5.99 -8.71 -9.31
C PRO A 194 -7.41 -8.92 -8.77
N MET A 195 -7.54 -9.07 -7.45
CA MET A 195 -8.81 -9.28 -6.76
C MET A 195 -9.63 -7.99 -6.69
N ARG A 196 -10.94 -8.11 -6.84
CA ARG A 196 -11.90 -7.01 -6.73
C ARG A 196 -13.15 -7.47 -5.95
N GLY A 197 -13.95 -6.51 -5.50
CA GLY A 197 -15.21 -6.79 -4.79
C GLY A 197 -15.03 -7.71 -3.60
N ALA A 198 -15.91 -8.69 -3.44
CA ALA A 198 -15.91 -9.62 -2.31
C ALA A 198 -14.60 -10.40 -2.13
N GLN A 199 -13.92 -10.73 -3.23
CA GLN A 199 -12.62 -11.41 -3.18
C GLN A 199 -11.53 -10.58 -2.51
N LEU A 200 -11.45 -9.28 -2.86
CA LEU A 200 -10.51 -8.35 -2.24
C LEU A 200 -10.81 -8.18 -0.76
N ILE A 201 -12.09 -8.02 -0.41
CA ILE A 201 -12.55 -7.89 0.97
C ILE A 201 -12.11 -9.10 1.79
N SER A 202 -12.40 -10.31 1.32
CA SER A 202 -12.00 -11.54 2.00
C SER A 202 -10.48 -11.66 2.13
N TYR A 203 -9.73 -11.28 1.08
CA TYR A 203 -8.27 -11.27 1.13
C TYR A 203 -7.75 -10.31 2.21
N LEU A 204 -8.26 -9.09 2.30
CA LEU A 204 -7.84 -8.11 3.30
C LEU A 204 -8.17 -8.56 4.74
N LYS A 205 -9.31 -9.24 4.93
CA LYS A 205 -9.70 -9.83 6.22
C LYS A 205 -8.80 -11.01 6.63
N THR A 206 -8.17 -11.70 5.68
CA THR A 206 -7.30 -12.85 5.94
C THR A 206 -5.81 -12.52 5.91
N LEU A 207 -5.40 -11.38 5.36
CA LEU A 207 -4.00 -10.95 5.37
C LEU A 207 -3.60 -10.47 6.75
N SER A 208 -2.73 -11.20 7.45
CA SER A 208 -2.30 -10.87 8.81
C SER A 208 -1.65 -9.48 8.89
N ALA A 209 -2.10 -8.62 9.81
CA ALA A 209 -1.49 -7.31 10.06
C ALA A 209 -0.02 -7.40 10.50
N SER A 210 0.37 -8.51 11.12
CA SER A 210 1.74 -8.72 11.63
C SER A 210 2.80 -8.83 10.54
N VAL A 211 2.44 -9.25 9.32
CA VAL A 211 3.36 -9.30 8.17
C VAL A 211 3.46 -7.95 7.45
N ILE A 212 2.62 -6.97 7.79
CA ILE A 212 2.60 -5.65 7.19
C ILE A 212 3.63 -4.74 7.90
N ASP A 213 4.43 -4.02 7.13
CA ASP A 213 5.37 -3.02 7.63
C ASP A 213 4.71 -1.66 7.75
N ARG A 214 4.07 -1.22 6.66
CA ARG A 214 3.40 0.08 6.57
C ARG A 214 2.29 0.08 5.53
N ILE A 215 1.41 1.06 5.64
CA ILE A 215 0.41 1.41 4.62
C ILE A 215 0.81 2.73 3.99
N GLU A 216 0.85 2.77 2.67
CA GLU A 216 1.11 3.99 1.90
C GLU A 216 -0.17 4.43 1.20
N VAL A 217 -0.55 5.68 1.40
CA VAL A 217 -1.71 6.29 0.73
C VAL A 217 -1.18 7.28 -0.30
N VAL A 218 -1.51 7.05 -1.56
CA VAL A 218 -1.13 7.87 -2.71
C VAL A 218 -2.39 8.46 -3.33
N PRO A 219 -2.84 9.63 -2.87
CA PRO A 219 -4.11 10.18 -3.32
C PRO A 219 -4.07 10.64 -4.78
N ASN A 220 -2.93 11.13 -5.25
CA ASN A 220 -2.74 11.66 -6.59
C ASN A 220 -1.46 11.09 -7.25
N PRO A 221 -1.52 9.84 -7.75
CA PRO A 221 -0.36 9.13 -8.28
C PRO A 221 0.17 9.74 -9.59
N SER A 222 1.49 9.66 -9.82
CA SER A 222 2.13 10.11 -11.06
C SER A 222 1.85 9.18 -12.25
N ALA A 223 2.20 9.63 -13.48
CA ALA A 223 2.02 8.87 -14.73
C ALA A 223 2.70 7.49 -14.75
N LYS A 224 3.67 7.24 -13.89
CA LYS A 224 4.33 5.93 -13.75
C LYS A 224 3.40 4.85 -13.17
N TYR A 225 2.44 5.25 -12.34
CA TYR A 225 1.44 4.34 -11.79
C TYR A 225 0.34 4.04 -12.79
N ASP A 226 -0.33 2.91 -12.62
CA ASP A 226 -1.55 2.62 -13.35
C ASP A 226 -2.60 3.70 -13.03
N PRO A 227 -3.29 4.23 -14.04
CA PRO A 227 -4.27 5.29 -13.84
C PRO A 227 -5.59 4.79 -13.22
N GLU A 228 -5.75 3.49 -12.97
CA GLU A 228 -6.92 2.94 -12.27
C GLU A 228 -7.00 3.45 -10.82
N GLY A 229 -8.23 3.54 -10.30
CA GLY A 229 -8.53 4.02 -8.96
C GLY A 229 -8.69 5.53 -8.90
N MET A 230 -9.90 6.02 -9.11
CA MET A 230 -10.23 7.45 -9.13
C MET A 230 -9.96 8.15 -7.80
N ALA A 231 -10.06 7.44 -6.68
CA ALA A 231 -9.77 7.98 -5.36
C ALA A 231 -8.28 8.03 -5.03
N GLY A 232 -7.46 7.19 -5.68
CA GLY A 232 -6.04 7.03 -5.42
C GLY A 232 -5.62 5.58 -5.23
N ILE A 233 -4.45 5.39 -4.66
CA ILE A 233 -3.84 4.08 -4.41
C ILE A 233 -3.61 3.91 -2.91
N ILE A 234 -3.91 2.73 -2.38
CA ILE A 234 -3.50 2.28 -1.05
C ILE A 234 -2.56 1.10 -1.22
N ASN A 235 -1.29 1.27 -0.88
CA ASN A 235 -0.28 0.23 -0.97
C ASN A 235 0.01 -0.39 0.39
N ILE A 236 -0.16 -1.69 0.49
CA ILE A 236 0.16 -2.50 1.67
C ILE A 236 1.60 -3.00 1.50
N ALA A 237 2.55 -2.35 2.16
CA ALA A 237 3.95 -2.76 2.13
C ALA A 237 4.19 -3.86 3.17
N LEU A 238 4.55 -5.05 2.71
CA LEU A 238 4.90 -6.17 3.58
C LEU A 238 6.34 -6.02 4.10
N LYS A 239 6.62 -6.63 5.25
CA LYS A 239 7.97 -6.65 5.83
C LYS A 239 8.93 -7.37 4.91
N GLN A 240 10.06 -6.72 4.61
CA GLN A 240 11.12 -7.25 3.75
C GLN A 240 12.52 -7.04 4.38
N ASN A 241 12.57 -6.59 5.64
CA ASN A 241 13.82 -6.29 6.29
C ASN A 241 14.55 -7.57 6.68
N VAL A 242 15.72 -7.77 6.10
CA VAL A 242 16.65 -8.87 6.43
C VAL A 242 17.96 -8.26 6.87
N ASP A 243 18.38 -8.58 8.09
CA ASP A 243 19.70 -8.22 8.59
C ASP A 243 20.76 -9.24 8.14
N LEU A 244 22.03 -8.83 8.22
CA LEU A 244 23.15 -9.72 7.99
C LEU A 244 23.06 -10.94 8.93
N GLY A 245 22.85 -12.12 8.36
CA GLY A 245 22.66 -13.37 9.08
C GLY A 245 21.18 -13.77 9.17
N LEU A 246 20.86 -14.57 10.18
CA LEU A 246 19.50 -15.07 10.44
C LEU A 246 18.75 -14.17 11.40
N SER A 247 17.56 -13.75 11.02
CA SER A 247 16.65 -12.97 11.86
C SER A 247 15.19 -13.37 11.59
N GLY A 248 14.32 -13.13 12.57
CA GLY A 248 12.91 -13.44 12.38
C GLY A 248 12.05 -12.99 13.54
N SER A 249 10.74 -13.16 13.36
CA SER A 249 9.75 -12.90 14.41
C SER A 249 8.57 -13.84 14.30
N THR A 250 7.94 -14.10 15.43
CA THR A 250 6.64 -14.75 15.51
C THR A 250 5.67 -13.86 16.29
N ASN A 251 4.40 -13.93 15.93
CA ASN A 251 3.31 -13.26 16.61
C ASN A 251 2.10 -14.17 16.65
N THR A 252 1.49 -14.30 17.82
CA THR A 252 0.27 -15.09 18.02
C THR A 252 -0.69 -14.26 18.87
N ALA A 253 -1.98 -14.35 18.58
CA ALA A 253 -3.01 -13.75 19.40
C ALA A 253 -4.26 -14.61 19.39
N VAL A 254 -4.94 -14.67 20.54
CA VAL A 254 -6.22 -15.31 20.75
C VAL A 254 -7.20 -14.30 21.35
N SER A 255 -8.49 -14.48 21.10
CA SER A 255 -9.51 -13.60 21.65
C SER A 255 -10.55 -14.34 22.50
N THR A 256 -11.38 -13.58 23.19
CA THR A 256 -12.52 -14.09 23.98
C THR A 256 -13.62 -14.75 23.14
N ARG A 257 -13.54 -14.62 21.83
CA ARG A 257 -14.37 -15.29 20.82
C ARG A 257 -13.48 -16.25 20.01
N GLU A 258 -14.03 -17.07 19.18
CA GLU A 258 -13.29 -18.07 18.38
C GLU A 258 -12.41 -17.46 17.30
N ARG A 259 -11.66 -16.41 17.69
CA ARG A 259 -10.73 -15.71 16.79
C ARG A 259 -9.31 -15.89 17.28
N TRP A 260 -8.45 -16.25 16.36
CA TRP A 260 -7.02 -16.30 16.61
C TRP A 260 -6.24 -15.91 15.33
N ASN A 261 -5.05 -15.44 15.52
CA ASN A 261 -4.10 -15.28 14.44
C ASN A 261 -2.71 -15.73 14.88
N GLY A 262 -1.96 -16.22 13.90
CA GLY A 262 -0.58 -16.61 14.06
C GLY A 262 0.22 -16.19 12.85
N SER A 263 1.43 -15.72 13.07
CA SER A 263 2.34 -15.43 11.95
C SER A 263 3.78 -15.61 12.36
N GLY A 264 4.60 -15.98 11.40
CA GLY A 264 6.04 -16.09 11.55
C GLY A 264 6.74 -15.56 10.31
N ASN A 265 7.93 -15.00 10.50
CA ASN A 265 8.80 -14.66 9.39
C ASN A 265 10.26 -14.99 9.73
N ILE A 266 10.98 -15.37 8.69
CA ILE A 266 12.42 -15.65 8.76
C ILE A 266 13.07 -14.96 7.56
N GLY A 267 14.17 -14.25 7.84
CA GLY A 267 15.02 -13.64 6.85
C GLY A 267 16.47 -14.12 7.00
N TYR A 268 17.12 -14.33 5.89
CA TYR A 268 18.53 -14.74 5.83
C TYR A 268 19.27 -13.96 4.76
N GLN A 269 20.40 -13.38 5.14
CA GLN A 269 21.29 -12.70 4.20
C GLN A 269 22.71 -13.25 4.32
N SER A 270 23.27 -13.77 3.23
CA SER A 270 24.64 -14.23 3.16
C SER A 270 25.23 -13.97 1.78
N GLY A 271 26.32 -13.22 1.73
CA GLY A 271 26.97 -12.86 0.48
C GLY A 271 26.03 -12.18 -0.51
N PRO A 272 25.89 -12.72 -1.74
CA PRO A 272 25.02 -12.14 -2.78
C PRO A 272 23.53 -12.47 -2.59
N TRP A 273 23.15 -13.32 -1.64
CA TRP A 273 21.79 -13.81 -1.46
C TRP A 273 21.10 -13.14 -0.31
N THR A 274 19.86 -12.74 -0.54
CA THR A 274 18.93 -12.27 0.49
C THR A 274 17.64 -13.06 0.31
N SER A 275 17.18 -13.76 1.34
CA SER A 275 15.92 -14.49 1.31
C SER A 275 15.04 -14.09 2.51
N PHE A 276 13.74 -14.05 2.26
CA PHE A 276 12.75 -13.77 3.28
C PHE A 276 11.52 -14.64 3.04
N VAL A 277 11.02 -15.26 4.10
CA VAL A 277 9.80 -16.05 4.08
C VAL A 277 8.91 -15.58 5.22
N SER A 278 7.62 -15.39 4.95
CA SER A 278 6.61 -15.11 5.98
C SER A 278 5.37 -15.98 5.76
N VAL A 279 4.82 -16.46 6.87
CA VAL A 279 3.57 -17.23 6.93
C VAL A 279 2.61 -16.50 7.85
N GLY A 280 1.35 -16.38 7.44
CA GLY A 280 0.26 -15.83 8.23
C GLY A 280 -0.94 -16.75 8.23
N LEU A 281 -1.51 -16.96 9.40
CA LEU A 281 -2.71 -17.76 9.63
C LEU A 281 -3.72 -16.90 10.38
N VAL A 282 -4.99 -16.96 9.97
CA VAL A 282 -6.09 -16.22 10.61
C VAL A 282 -7.32 -17.13 10.69
N SER A 283 -7.99 -17.09 11.82
CA SER A 283 -9.33 -17.63 11.99
C SER A 283 -10.19 -16.55 12.67
N ASP A 284 -11.32 -16.24 12.07
CA ASP A 284 -12.24 -15.19 12.51
C ASP A 284 -13.68 -15.69 12.42
N GLU A 285 -14.32 -15.85 13.56
CA GLU A 285 -15.73 -16.19 13.65
C GLU A 285 -16.43 -15.16 14.52
N ARG A 286 -17.56 -14.63 14.06
CA ARG A 286 -18.35 -13.61 14.77
C ARG A 286 -19.81 -13.76 14.44
N ASN A 287 -20.64 -13.47 15.44
CA ASN A 287 -22.06 -13.30 15.20
C ASN A 287 -22.38 -11.87 14.76
N ALA A 288 -23.42 -11.73 13.98
CA ALA A 288 -23.99 -10.43 13.67
C ALA A 288 -25.51 -10.54 13.63
N LEU A 289 -26.17 -9.51 14.15
CA LEU A 289 -27.62 -9.35 14.05
C LEU A 289 -27.91 -8.34 12.94
N GLY A 290 -28.85 -8.68 12.07
CA GLY A 290 -29.36 -7.81 11.04
C GLY A 290 -30.88 -7.60 11.18
N ILE A 291 -31.32 -6.41 10.88
CA ILE A 291 -32.73 -6.06 10.74
C ILE A 291 -32.86 -5.41 9.36
N ASN A 292 -33.96 -5.76 8.65
CA ASN A 292 -34.28 -5.16 7.38
C ASN A 292 -35.80 -4.99 7.31
N ASP A 293 -36.26 -3.77 7.53
CA ASP A 293 -37.66 -3.40 7.51
C ASP A 293 -37.99 -2.64 6.22
N ARG A 294 -39.01 -3.10 5.49
CA ARG A 294 -39.41 -2.52 4.22
C ARG A 294 -40.93 -2.16 4.28
N GLN A 295 -41.21 -0.91 4.04
CA GLN A 295 -42.57 -0.37 3.93
C GLN A 295 -42.89 -0.12 2.48
N ARG A 296 -44.05 -0.56 2.01
CA ARG A 296 -44.55 -0.28 0.67
C ARG A 296 -45.75 0.65 0.75
N TYR A 297 -45.81 1.61 -0.17
CA TYR A 297 -46.85 2.61 -0.27
C TYR A 297 -47.52 2.54 -1.66
N ASP A 298 -48.82 2.87 -1.72
CA ASP A 298 -49.52 2.99 -2.97
C ASP A 298 -49.32 4.36 -3.63
N ALA A 299 -49.94 4.56 -4.81
CA ALA A 299 -49.85 5.81 -5.54
C ALA A 299 -50.45 7.03 -4.81
N SER A 300 -51.27 6.82 -3.77
CA SER A 300 -51.81 7.83 -2.89
C SER A 300 -50.98 8.07 -1.64
N ASN A 301 -49.81 7.45 -1.57
CA ASN A 301 -48.88 7.46 -0.41
C ASN A 301 -49.47 6.80 0.86
N ALA A 302 -50.47 5.89 0.69
CA ALA A 302 -50.96 5.09 1.80
C ALA A 302 -50.14 3.82 1.95
N LEU A 303 -49.84 3.43 3.22
CA LEU A 303 -49.12 2.21 3.54
C LEU A 303 -49.90 1.00 3.02
N GLN A 304 -49.25 0.12 2.25
CA GLN A 304 -49.83 -1.12 1.73
C GLN A 304 -49.40 -2.35 2.51
N SER A 305 -48.10 -2.42 2.88
CA SER A 305 -47.58 -3.55 3.61
C SER A 305 -46.27 -3.19 4.31
N VAL A 306 -45.94 -3.95 5.36
CA VAL A 306 -44.64 -3.89 6.05
C VAL A 306 -44.02 -5.30 6.01
N SER A 307 -42.83 -5.39 5.46
CA SER A 307 -42.03 -6.63 5.49
C SER A 307 -40.91 -6.43 6.49
N ALA A 308 -40.84 -7.25 7.52
CA ALA A 308 -39.82 -7.22 8.56
C ALA A 308 -38.93 -8.46 8.48
N GLN A 309 -37.63 -8.26 8.47
CA GLN A 309 -36.63 -9.32 8.48
C GLN A 309 -35.73 -9.20 9.72
N SER A 310 -35.62 -10.30 10.45
CA SER A 310 -34.59 -10.46 11.47
C SER A 310 -33.59 -11.51 11.01
N ILE A 311 -32.33 -11.17 10.99
CA ILE A 311 -31.25 -11.97 10.40
C ILE A 311 -30.21 -12.26 11.47
N LEU A 312 -29.97 -13.52 11.77
CA LEU A 312 -28.83 -13.98 12.56
C LEU A 312 -27.78 -14.50 11.61
N LEU A 313 -26.56 -13.94 11.64
CA LEU A 313 -25.44 -14.34 10.79
C LEU A 313 -24.29 -14.85 11.66
N THR A 314 -23.67 -15.92 11.21
CA THR A 314 -22.44 -16.47 11.82
C THR A 314 -21.40 -16.69 10.72
N PRO A 315 -20.72 -15.63 10.26
CA PRO A 315 -19.62 -15.77 9.31
C PRO A 315 -18.37 -16.30 10.02
N ALA A 316 -17.82 -17.38 9.49
CA ALA A 316 -16.54 -17.97 9.87
C ALA A 316 -15.56 -17.87 8.70
N GLN A 317 -14.38 -17.31 8.94
CA GLN A 317 -13.35 -17.12 7.90
C GLN A 317 -12.02 -17.69 8.37
N LYS A 318 -11.33 -18.43 7.48
CA LYS A 318 -9.97 -18.94 7.72
C LYS A 318 -9.09 -18.53 6.55
N GLY A 319 -7.89 -18.05 6.84
CA GLY A 319 -6.93 -17.61 5.84
C GLY A 319 -5.53 -18.12 6.12
N GLN A 320 -4.84 -18.51 5.07
CA GLN A 320 -3.45 -18.94 5.07
C GLN A 320 -2.70 -18.18 3.99
N ASN A 321 -1.60 -17.52 4.36
CA ASN A 321 -0.80 -16.72 3.44
C ASN A 321 0.67 -17.12 3.58
N LEU A 322 1.35 -17.38 2.46
CA LEU A 322 2.78 -17.57 2.36
C LEU A 322 3.35 -16.51 1.42
N ASN A 323 4.37 -15.78 1.89
CA ASN A 323 5.14 -14.89 1.03
C ASN A 323 6.60 -15.30 1.10
N ALA A 324 7.24 -15.47 -0.03
CA ALA A 324 8.65 -15.80 -0.14
C ALA A 324 9.31 -14.87 -1.15
N THR A 325 10.47 -14.31 -0.80
CA THR A 325 11.28 -13.52 -1.71
C THR A 325 12.72 -13.99 -1.67
N VAL A 326 13.35 -14.02 -2.83
CA VAL A 326 14.78 -14.36 -2.98
C VAL A 326 15.41 -13.37 -3.94
N ASP A 327 16.35 -12.59 -3.42
CA ASP A 327 17.17 -11.67 -4.22
C ASP A 327 18.56 -12.25 -4.40
N TRP A 328 19.02 -12.28 -5.62
CA TRP A 328 20.39 -12.63 -5.99
C TRP A 328 21.11 -11.43 -6.60
N LYS A 329 22.24 -11.07 -6.02
CA LYS A 329 23.12 -9.97 -6.44
C LYS A 329 24.43 -10.52 -7.01
N PRO A 330 24.45 -10.97 -8.28
CA PRO A 330 25.66 -11.56 -8.89
C PRO A 330 26.84 -10.59 -8.87
N ASN A 331 26.57 -9.30 -8.87
CA ASN A 331 27.58 -8.24 -8.77
C ASN A 331 26.95 -6.98 -8.13
N LYS A 332 27.73 -5.89 -8.02
CA LYS A 332 27.31 -4.63 -7.37
C LYS A 332 26.24 -3.84 -8.16
N ARG A 333 25.99 -4.19 -9.42
CA ARG A 333 25.09 -3.47 -10.32
C ARG A 333 23.78 -4.21 -10.55
N ASP A 334 23.79 -5.52 -10.48
CA ASP A 334 22.67 -6.39 -10.91
C ASP A 334 21.98 -7.02 -9.71
N VAL A 335 20.67 -7.03 -9.76
CA VAL A 335 19.81 -7.74 -8.80
C VAL A 335 18.76 -8.50 -9.60
N LEU A 336 18.66 -9.81 -9.36
CA LEU A 336 17.57 -10.65 -9.80
C LEU A 336 16.72 -10.98 -8.58
N SER A 337 15.46 -10.58 -8.62
CA SER A 337 14.49 -10.80 -7.55
C SER A 337 13.44 -11.80 -8.00
N ASN A 338 13.09 -12.73 -7.12
CA ASN A 338 11.97 -13.64 -7.29
C ASN A 338 11.05 -13.46 -6.09
N ALA A 339 9.75 -13.31 -6.33
CA ALA A 339 8.75 -13.23 -5.28
C ALA A 339 7.60 -14.19 -5.58
N LEU A 340 7.19 -14.95 -4.56
CA LEU A 340 6.06 -15.84 -4.60
C LEU A 340 5.10 -15.48 -3.46
N MET A 341 3.83 -15.30 -3.80
CA MET A 341 2.77 -15.18 -2.83
C MET A 341 1.72 -16.26 -3.10
N LEU A 342 1.42 -17.04 -2.06
CA LEU A 342 0.34 -18.02 -2.05
C LEU A 342 -0.67 -17.59 -1.00
N SER A 343 -1.94 -17.60 -1.36
CA SER A 343 -3.04 -17.35 -0.42
C SER A 343 -4.13 -18.38 -0.62
N HIS A 344 -4.55 -18.98 0.47
CA HIS A 344 -5.73 -19.84 0.52
C HIS A 344 -6.68 -19.34 1.58
N ARG A 345 -7.96 -19.27 1.24
CA ARG A 345 -9.00 -18.84 2.16
C ARG A 345 -10.22 -19.73 2.05
N THR A 346 -10.90 -19.89 3.17
CA THR A 346 -12.24 -20.47 3.24
C THR A 346 -13.12 -19.55 4.05
N SER A 347 -14.37 -19.41 3.65
CA SER A 347 -15.40 -18.72 4.41
C SER A 347 -16.65 -19.57 4.39
N ASN A 348 -17.23 -19.78 5.56
CA ASN A 348 -18.57 -20.32 5.70
C ASN A 348 -19.43 -19.30 6.43
N GLU A 349 -20.60 -18.99 5.90
CA GLU A 349 -21.56 -18.09 6.51
C GLU A 349 -22.90 -18.80 6.65
N ILE A 350 -23.24 -19.13 7.88
CA ILE A 350 -24.56 -19.65 8.21
C ILE A 350 -25.43 -18.46 8.61
N SER A 351 -26.60 -18.34 7.98
CA SER A 351 -27.58 -17.33 8.37
C SER A 351 -28.99 -17.91 8.50
N MET A 352 -29.73 -17.37 9.45
CA MET A 352 -31.13 -17.64 9.66
C MET A 352 -31.90 -16.32 9.54
N THR A 353 -32.73 -16.19 8.54
CA THR A 353 -33.62 -15.04 8.36
C THR A 353 -35.02 -15.43 8.74
N THR A 354 -35.62 -14.70 9.66
CA THR A 354 -37.05 -14.71 9.91
C THR A 354 -37.69 -13.61 9.12
N GLN A 355 -38.55 -13.94 8.20
CA GLN A 355 -39.33 -13.03 7.37
C GLN A 355 -40.75 -12.95 7.91
N SER A 356 -41.28 -11.74 8.08
CA SER A 356 -42.68 -11.51 8.46
C SER A 356 -43.28 -10.44 7.59
N LEU A 357 -44.51 -10.63 7.12
CA LEU A 357 -45.29 -9.70 6.31
C LEU A 357 -46.53 -9.26 7.10
N PHE A 358 -46.76 -7.95 7.15
CA PHE A 358 -47.87 -7.35 7.87
C PHE A 358 -48.71 -6.50 6.91
N ASP A 359 -49.99 -6.46 7.16
CA ASP A 359 -50.89 -5.49 6.52
C ASP A 359 -50.70 -4.07 7.13
N PRO A 360 -51.39 -3.01 6.57
CA PRO A 360 -51.30 -1.66 7.13
C PRO A 360 -51.82 -1.51 8.56
N SER A 361 -52.68 -2.44 9.02
CA SER A 361 -53.17 -2.45 10.40
C SER A 361 -52.23 -3.11 11.40
N GLY A 362 -51.11 -3.71 10.93
CA GLY A 362 -50.17 -4.46 11.74
C GLY A 362 -50.54 -5.92 11.96
N THR A 363 -51.54 -6.42 11.21
CA THR A 363 -51.89 -7.86 11.26
C THR A 363 -50.89 -8.65 10.45
N MET A 364 -50.35 -9.69 11.03
CA MET A 364 -49.39 -10.57 10.34
C MET A 364 -50.12 -11.38 9.26
N LEU A 365 -49.71 -11.22 8.03
CA LEU A 365 -50.26 -11.93 6.88
C LEU A 365 -49.50 -13.22 6.58
N ASP A 366 -48.20 -13.19 6.78
CA ASP A 366 -47.33 -14.34 6.51
C ASP A 366 -46.07 -14.28 7.36
N SER A 367 -45.48 -15.46 7.67
CA SER A 367 -44.17 -15.54 8.33
C SER A 367 -43.50 -16.86 7.99
N TYR A 368 -42.23 -16.83 7.64
CA TYR A 368 -41.44 -17.98 7.29
C TYR A 368 -39.95 -17.82 7.65
N LEU A 369 -39.22 -18.92 7.65
CA LEU A 369 -37.78 -18.97 7.92
C LEU A 369 -37.00 -19.22 6.63
N ARG A 370 -35.84 -18.55 6.49
CA ARG A 370 -34.89 -18.78 5.41
C ARG A 370 -33.50 -19.07 5.97
N PRO A 371 -33.21 -20.35 6.27
CA PRO A 371 -31.84 -20.75 6.51
C PRO A 371 -31.03 -20.67 5.20
N ARG A 372 -29.82 -20.16 5.34
CA ARG A 372 -28.86 -20.05 4.24
C ARG A 372 -27.48 -20.48 4.73
N ASP A 373 -26.85 -21.33 3.96
CA ASP A 373 -25.46 -21.77 4.14
C ASP A 373 -24.66 -21.37 2.90
N ALA A 374 -23.63 -20.56 3.10
CA ALA A 374 -22.80 -20.04 2.01
C ALA A 374 -21.32 -20.36 2.26
N ASP A 375 -20.82 -21.31 1.49
CA ASP A 375 -19.41 -21.68 1.44
C ASP A 375 -18.67 -20.95 0.33
N SER A 376 -17.50 -20.41 0.66
CA SER A 376 -16.59 -19.80 -0.30
C SER A 376 -15.17 -20.33 -0.10
N LYS A 377 -14.51 -20.69 -1.19
CA LYS A 377 -13.10 -21.10 -1.21
C LYS A 377 -12.36 -20.26 -2.24
N GLY A 378 -11.20 -19.74 -1.86
CA GLY A 378 -10.37 -18.94 -2.75
C GLY A 378 -8.91 -19.32 -2.66
N THR A 379 -8.28 -19.51 -3.82
CA THR A 379 -6.83 -19.75 -3.91
C THR A 379 -6.21 -18.74 -4.86
N MET A 380 -5.08 -18.16 -4.45
CA MET A 380 -4.31 -17.24 -5.29
C MET A 380 -2.85 -17.64 -5.31
N VAL A 381 -2.27 -17.64 -6.50
CA VAL A 381 -0.84 -17.78 -6.76
C VAL A 381 -0.38 -16.52 -7.48
N ASP A 382 0.65 -15.88 -6.98
CA ASP A 382 1.25 -14.69 -7.58
C ASP A 382 2.76 -14.90 -7.63
N TYR A 383 3.33 -14.92 -8.82
CA TYR A 383 4.76 -15.13 -9.03
C TYR A 383 5.34 -14.00 -9.88
N ASP A 384 6.43 -13.45 -9.40
CA ASP A 384 7.10 -12.30 -9.98
C ASP A 384 8.59 -12.55 -10.13
N VAL A 385 9.12 -12.21 -11.29
CA VAL A 385 10.55 -12.18 -11.58
C VAL A 385 10.91 -10.79 -12.03
N ALA A 386 11.83 -10.15 -11.30
CA ALA A 386 12.30 -8.81 -11.63
C ALA A 386 13.82 -8.78 -11.76
N PHE A 387 14.31 -8.11 -12.79
CA PHE A 387 15.73 -7.83 -12.99
C PHE A 387 15.96 -6.33 -12.90
N LYS A 388 16.95 -5.91 -12.12
CA LYS A 388 17.38 -4.52 -11.99
C LYS A 388 18.87 -4.39 -12.23
N ARG A 389 19.25 -3.49 -13.13
CA ARG A 389 20.63 -3.07 -13.35
C ARG A 389 20.81 -1.60 -12.97
N SER A 390 21.70 -1.35 -12.04
CA SER A 390 22.07 -0.01 -11.59
C SER A 390 23.44 0.35 -12.18
N TYR A 391 23.45 1.12 -13.27
CA TYR A 391 24.71 1.64 -13.84
C TYR A 391 25.33 2.66 -12.90
N LYS A 392 24.51 3.52 -12.31
CA LYS A 392 24.82 4.43 -11.21
C LYS A 392 23.62 4.43 -10.27
N PRO A 393 23.77 3.95 -9.02
CA PRO A 393 22.63 3.81 -8.10
C PRO A 393 21.81 5.09 -7.98
N ARG A 394 20.47 4.94 -8.11
CA ARG A 394 19.47 6.03 -8.08
C ARG A 394 19.54 7.05 -9.23
N GLU A 395 20.61 7.09 -10.00
CA GLU A 395 20.79 8.07 -11.08
C GLU A 395 20.64 7.44 -12.48
N HIS A 396 21.05 6.20 -12.67
CA HIS A 396 20.96 5.53 -13.96
C HIS A 396 20.64 4.05 -13.75
N GLU A 397 19.40 3.68 -13.97
CA GLU A 397 18.87 2.36 -13.67
C GLU A 397 17.97 1.86 -14.79
N LEU A 398 17.98 0.57 -15.02
CA LEU A 398 17.06 -0.19 -15.87
C LEU A 398 16.44 -1.29 -15.02
N SER A 399 15.13 -1.43 -15.07
CA SER A 399 14.43 -2.55 -14.43
C SER A 399 13.44 -3.18 -15.40
N SER A 400 13.31 -4.50 -15.32
CA SER A 400 12.28 -5.26 -16.02
C SER A 400 11.58 -6.19 -15.03
N GLU A 401 10.29 -6.40 -15.22
CA GLU A 401 9.46 -7.25 -14.39
C GLU A 401 8.55 -8.10 -15.28
N LEU A 402 8.41 -9.37 -14.94
CA LEU A 402 7.42 -10.28 -15.49
C LEU A 402 6.67 -10.92 -14.32
N ARG A 403 5.35 -10.74 -14.28
CA ARG A 403 4.49 -11.22 -13.20
C ARG A 403 3.36 -12.04 -13.76
N PHE A 404 3.15 -13.20 -13.19
CA PHE A 404 2.00 -14.05 -13.41
C PHE A 404 1.16 -14.16 -12.16
N ASN A 405 -0.15 -13.94 -12.29
CA ASN A 405 -1.11 -14.12 -11.21
C ASN A 405 -2.23 -15.04 -11.68
N ARG A 406 -2.66 -15.94 -10.78
CA ARG A 406 -3.86 -16.78 -10.94
C ARG A 406 -4.66 -16.73 -9.66
N SER A 407 -5.95 -16.41 -9.77
CA SER A 407 -6.92 -16.47 -8.67
C SER A 407 -8.08 -17.36 -9.10
N HIS A 408 -8.45 -18.31 -8.24
CA HIS A 408 -9.58 -19.20 -8.44
C HIS A 408 -10.49 -19.15 -7.20
N ASN A 409 -11.79 -19.02 -7.42
CA ASN A 409 -12.79 -18.91 -6.37
C ASN A 409 -13.99 -19.78 -6.68
N GLU A 410 -14.40 -20.55 -5.70
CA GLU A 410 -15.60 -21.36 -5.71
C GLU A 410 -16.54 -20.87 -4.61
N ASP A 411 -17.77 -20.51 -4.97
CA ASP A 411 -18.80 -20.10 -4.03
C ASP A 411 -20.01 -21.00 -4.21
N VAL A 412 -20.52 -21.54 -3.10
CA VAL A 412 -21.75 -22.37 -3.08
C VAL A 412 -22.67 -21.79 -2.03
N THR A 413 -23.90 -21.49 -2.42
CA THR A 413 -24.92 -21.02 -1.50
C THR A 413 -26.12 -21.97 -1.57
N ASP A 414 -26.52 -22.53 -0.43
CA ASP A 414 -27.74 -23.31 -0.25
C ASP A 414 -28.72 -22.48 0.58
N GLU A 415 -29.86 -22.14 0.00
CA GLU A 415 -30.92 -21.40 0.64
C GLU A 415 -32.22 -22.21 0.61
N ARG A 416 -32.91 -22.23 1.75
CA ARG A 416 -34.18 -22.94 1.89
C ARG A 416 -35.27 -21.99 2.38
N HIS A 417 -36.51 -22.35 2.12
CA HIS A 417 -37.69 -21.73 2.67
C HIS A 417 -38.42 -22.77 3.54
N LEU A 418 -38.76 -22.37 4.77
CA LEU A 418 -39.48 -23.21 5.73
C LEU A 418 -40.65 -22.42 6.29
N ALA A 419 -41.86 -22.98 6.25
CA ALA A 419 -43.03 -22.31 6.79
C ALA A 419 -42.97 -22.06 8.32
N SER A 420 -42.20 -22.86 9.05
CA SER A 420 -41.93 -22.70 10.49
C SER A 420 -40.66 -23.45 10.90
N ALA A 421 -40.19 -23.22 12.14
CA ALA A 421 -39.07 -23.98 12.72
C ALA A 421 -39.41 -25.49 12.82
N GLY A 422 -38.55 -26.33 12.20
CA GLY A 422 -38.70 -27.76 12.16
C GLY A 422 -39.65 -28.29 11.08
N ALA A 423 -40.31 -27.41 10.32
CA ALA A 423 -41.05 -27.81 9.13
C ALA A 423 -40.08 -28.28 8.00
N PRO A 424 -40.52 -29.24 7.14
CA PRO A 424 -39.77 -29.50 5.91
C PRO A 424 -39.72 -28.22 5.05
N TYR A 425 -38.64 -28.07 4.24
CA TYR A 425 -38.59 -26.94 3.30
C TYR A 425 -39.62 -27.21 2.17
N ASP A 426 -40.24 -26.14 1.70
CA ASP A 426 -41.18 -26.13 0.60
C ASP A 426 -40.59 -25.49 -0.70
N TYR A 427 -39.45 -24.83 -0.56
CA TYR A 427 -38.64 -24.31 -1.67
C TYR A 427 -37.17 -24.34 -1.32
N GLY A 428 -36.32 -24.70 -2.27
CA GLY A 428 -34.87 -24.69 -2.14
C GLY A 428 -34.17 -24.12 -3.36
N LYS A 429 -33.06 -23.46 -3.14
CA LYS A 429 -32.21 -22.89 -4.17
C LYS A 429 -30.73 -23.17 -3.85
N ILE A 430 -29.97 -23.66 -4.82
CA ILE A 430 -28.52 -23.80 -4.72
C ILE A 430 -27.86 -23.04 -5.85
N ASP A 431 -27.03 -22.06 -5.48
CA ASP A 431 -26.20 -21.27 -6.39
C ASP A 431 -24.76 -21.76 -6.31
N ARG A 432 -24.13 -22.03 -7.43
CA ARG A 432 -22.72 -22.37 -7.55
C ARG A 432 -22.07 -21.40 -8.50
N ASN A 433 -21.00 -20.76 -8.07
CA ASN A 433 -20.23 -19.80 -8.84
C ASN A 433 -18.75 -20.22 -8.82
N ASP A 434 -18.22 -20.58 -9.97
CA ASP A 434 -16.80 -20.87 -10.19
C ASP A 434 -16.20 -19.75 -11.02
N ALA A 435 -15.18 -19.08 -10.50
CA ALA A 435 -14.56 -17.92 -11.14
C ALA A 435 -13.03 -18.04 -11.14
N GLU A 436 -12.45 -18.04 -12.31
CA GLU A 436 -11.00 -18.02 -12.51
C GLU A 436 -10.54 -16.71 -13.13
N THR A 437 -9.47 -16.12 -12.61
CA THR A 437 -8.79 -14.98 -13.20
C THR A 437 -7.32 -15.29 -13.37
N LYS A 438 -6.80 -15.12 -14.58
CA LYS A 438 -5.38 -15.19 -14.92
C LYS A 438 -4.92 -13.83 -15.40
N GLN A 439 -3.72 -13.42 -14.99
CA GLN A 439 -3.15 -12.15 -15.41
C GLN A 439 -1.65 -12.29 -15.66
N LEU A 440 -1.19 -11.77 -16.78
CA LEU A 440 0.21 -11.66 -17.13
C LEU A 440 0.57 -10.17 -17.29
N THR A 441 1.58 -9.72 -16.56
CA THR A 441 2.07 -8.34 -16.63
C THR A 441 3.53 -8.32 -17.00
N GLY A 442 3.90 -7.56 -18.03
CA GLY A 442 5.27 -7.23 -18.39
C GLY A 442 5.51 -5.75 -18.20
N GLN A 443 6.63 -5.36 -17.61
CA GLN A 443 7.00 -3.96 -17.38
C GLN A 443 8.49 -3.75 -17.63
N LEU A 444 8.83 -2.60 -18.21
CA LEU A 444 10.19 -2.14 -18.42
C LEU A 444 10.29 -0.67 -18.02
N ASP A 445 11.19 -0.36 -17.09
CA ASP A 445 11.43 0.99 -16.58
C ASP A 445 12.86 1.41 -16.82
N TYR A 446 13.05 2.61 -17.29
CA TYR A 446 14.33 3.27 -17.44
C TYR A 446 14.35 4.59 -16.68
N THR A 447 15.35 4.76 -15.84
CA THR A 447 15.57 5.96 -15.05
C THR A 447 16.93 6.54 -15.36
N LYS A 448 17.00 7.85 -15.63
CA LYS A 448 18.27 8.55 -15.85
C LYS A 448 18.24 9.96 -15.29
N THR A 449 19.21 10.28 -14.44
CA THR A 449 19.55 11.65 -14.05
C THR A 449 20.34 12.28 -15.17
N LEU A 450 19.78 13.28 -15.85
CA LEU A 450 20.37 13.97 -17.00
C LEU A 450 21.42 14.97 -16.54
N ARG A 451 21.15 15.66 -15.45
CA ARG A 451 22.02 16.60 -14.74
C ARG A 451 21.60 16.68 -13.26
N PRO A 452 22.40 17.26 -12.36
CA PRO A 452 21.99 17.41 -10.95
C PRO A 452 20.58 17.99 -10.83
N ARG A 453 19.70 17.33 -10.05
CA ARG A 453 18.30 17.67 -9.83
C ARG A 453 17.39 17.58 -11.06
N VAL A 454 17.83 16.99 -12.18
CA VAL A 454 17.00 16.74 -13.37
C VAL A 454 16.98 15.25 -13.67
N LYS A 455 15.81 14.64 -13.63
CA LYS A 455 15.61 13.20 -13.81
C LYS A 455 14.54 12.93 -14.87
N LEU A 456 14.80 11.92 -15.70
CA LEU A 456 13.85 11.34 -16.64
C LEU A 456 13.58 9.89 -16.21
N ASP A 457 12.31 9.57 -16.05
CA ASP A 457 11.81 8.20 -15.96
C ASP A 457 10.95 7.92 -17.19
N ALA A 458 11.15 6.80 -17.85
CA ALA A 458 10.34 6.36 -18.97
C ALA A 458 10.11 4.85 -18.89
N GLY A 459 9.01 4.38 -19.42
CA GLY A 459 8.74 2.95 -19.36
C GLY A 459 7.61 2.50 -20.28
N TRP A 460 7.50 1.19 -20.32
CA TRP A 460 6.46 0.44 -20.99
C TRP A 460 5.85 -0.57 -20.03
N LYS A 461 4.54 -0.76 -20.12
CA LYS A 461 3.82 -1.77 -19.36
C LYS A 461 2.74 -2.41 -20.22
N SER A 462 2.64 -3.72 -20.15
CA SER A 462 1.57 -4.48 -20.79
C SER A 462 0.94 -5.41 -19.79
N ASN A 463 -0.38 -5.46 -19.78
CA ASN A 463 -1.18 -6.31 -18.91
C ASN A 463 -2.19 -7.04 -19.77
N ALA A 464 -2.20 -8.37 -19.71
CA ALA A 464 -3.22 -9.22 -20.29
C ALA A 464 -3.95 -9.96 -19.17
N ARG A 465 -5.28 -9.94 -19.18
CA ARG A 465 -6.13 -10.54 -18.17
C ARG A 465 -7.23 -11.38 -18.82
N TRP A 466 -7.42 -12.57 -18.32
CA TRP A 466 -8.44 -13.54 -18.71
C TRP A 466 -9.26 -13.87 -17.47
N MET A 467 -10.56 -13.67 -17.57
CA MET A 467 -11.50 -13.94 -16.49
C MET A 467 -12.61 -14.82 -17.03
N ASP A 468 -12.76 -15.99 -16.42
CA ASP A 468 -13.80 -16.97 -16.74
C ASP A 468 -14.68 -17.13 -15.49
N ARG A 469 -15.99 -17.22 -15.71
CA ARG A 469 -16.97 -17.45 -14.66
C ARG A 469 -18.02 -18.42 -15.17
N ASP A 470 -18.29 -19.45 -14.39
CA ASP A 470 -19.39 -20.38 -14.57
C ASP A 470 -20.35 -20.26 -13.37
N TYR A 471 -21.59 -19.87 -13.66
CA TYR A 471 -22.64 -19.74 -12.66
C TYR A 471 -23.75 -20.75 -12.95
N VAL A 472 -24.03 -21.63 -11.97
CA VAL A 472 -25.06 -22.64 -12.03
C VAL A 472 -26.02 -22.45 -10.88
N GLN A 473 -27.29 -22.22 -11.21
CA GLN A 473 -28.38 -22.21 -10.24
C GLN A 473 -29.28 -23.42 -10.46
N THR A 474 -29.61 -24.10 -9.35
CA THR A 474 -30.59 -25.15 -9.31
C THR A 474 -31.66 -24.83 -8.28
N GLU A 475 -32.90 -25.16 -8.59
CA GLU A 475 -34.05 -24.96 -7.70
C GLU A 475 -34.85 -26.25 -7.50
N ASP A 476 -35.31 -26.44 -6.29
CA ASP A 476 -36.39 -27.38 -5.93
C ASP A 476 -37.62 -26.57 -5.57
N ALA A 477 -38.44 -26.30 -6.59
CA ALA A 477 -39.61 -25.40 -6.48
C ALA A 477 -40.75 -25.93 -5.61
N SER A 478 -40.72 -27.20 -5.21
CA SER A 478 -41.77 -27.87 -4.45
C SER A 478 -41.27 -28.56 -3.19
N GLY A 479 -40.00 -28.41 -2.86
CA GLY A 479 -39.44 -28.99 -1.63
C GLY A 479 -39.43 -30.51 -1.59
N ASN A 480 -39.55 -31.18 -2.72
CA ASN A 480 -39.70 -32.64 -2.82
C ASN A 480 -38.38 -33.35 -3.15
N GLY A 481 -37.26 -32.63 -3.21
CA GLY A 481 -35.93 -33.16 -3.56
C GLY A 481 -35.63 -33.20 -5.06
N THR A 482 -36.51 -32.65 -5.90
CA THR A 482 -36.32 -32.60 -7.37
C THR A 482 -35.66 -31.28 -7.78
N TRP A 483 -34.34 -31.32 -7.95
CA TRP A 483 -33.52 -30.18 -8.34
C TRP A 483 -33.47 -30.00 -9.84
N VAL A 484 -33.84 -28.81 -10.31
CA VAL A 484 -33.84 -28.47 -11.72
C VAL A 484 -32.90 -27.29 -11.96
N ARG A 485 -32.03 -27.43 -12.96
CA ARG A 485 -31.18 -26.28 -13.38
C ARG A 485 -32.06 -25.18 -13.97
N THR A 486 -31.89 -23.96 -13.46
CA THR A 486 -32.68 -22.81 -13.92
C THR A 486 -32.05 -22.17 -15.17
N PRO A 487 -32.85 -21.44 -15.97
CA PRO A 487 -32.36 -20.64 -17.08
C PRO A 487 -31.39 -19.53 -16.67
N LEU A 488 -31.29 -19.22 -15.39
CA LEU A 488 -30.34 -18.23 -14.84
C LEU A 488 -28.89 -18.72 -14.81
N SER A 489 -28.66 -20.01 -15.06
CA SER A 489 -27.32 -20.55 -15.20
C SER A 489 -26.63 -20.03 -16.47
N ASN A 490 -25.42 -19.45 -16.31
CA ASN A 490 -24.68 -18.86 -17.43
C ASN A 490 -23.17 -19.01 -17.25
N ALA A 491 -22.47 -18.97 -18.38
CA ALA A 491 -21.01 -18.91 -18.41
C ALA A 491 -20.57 -17.65 -19.17
N LEU A 492 -19.61 -16.94 -18.64
CA LEU A 492 -19.07 -15.75 -19.26
C LEU A 492 -17.56 -15.70 -19.22
N THR A 493 -16.96 -15.03 -20.19
CA THR A 493 -15.54 -14.78 -20.30
C THR A 493 -15.29 -13.30 -20.56
N LEU A 494 -14.34 -12.72 -19.87
CA LEU A 494 -13.86 -11.35 -20.09
C LEU A 494 -12.35 -11.35 -20.35
N ASN A 495 -11.96 -10.99 -21.56
CA ASN A 495 -10.56 -10.86 -21.96
C ASN A 495 -10.22 -9.38 -22.07
N GLU A 496 -9.18 -8.94 -21.38
CA GLU A 496 -8.69 -7.57 -21.42
C GLU A 496 -7.20 -7.51 -21.72
N GLY A 497 -6.81 -6.55 -22.57
CA GLY A 497 -5.43 -6.19 -22.83
C GLY A 497 -5.23 -4.71 -22.62
N ILE A 498 -4.20 -4.30 -21.87
CA ILE A 498 -3.87 -2.88 -21.63
C ILE A 498 -2.39 -2.70 -21.92
N HIS A 499 -2.06 -1.88 -22.91
CA HIS A 499 -0.70 -1.55 -23.30
C HIS A 499 -0.44 -0.08 -23.05
N ALA A 500 0.63 0.23 -22.33
CA ALA A 500 0.93 1.58 -21.89
C ALA A 500 2.38 1.95 -22.17
N VAL A 501 2.60 3.22 -22.54
CA VAL A 501 3.90 3.88 -22.53
C VAL A 501 3.81 5.14 -21.71
N TYR A 502 4.87 5.48 -20.98
CA TYR A 502 4.89 6.67 -20.16
C TYR A 502 6.28 7.31 -20.07
N ALA A 503 6.26 8.61 -19.83
CA ALA A 503 7.45 9.38 -19.51
C ALA A 503 7.13 10.35 -18.37
N LEU A 504 8.10 10.56 -17.48
CA LEU A 504 8.01 11.43 -16.32
C LEU A 504 9.31 12.24 -16.23
N PHE A 505 9.19 13.54 -16.24
CA PHE A 505 10.29 14.48 -16.08
C PHE A 505 10.21 15.14 -14.71
N SER A 506 11.34 15.20 -13.99
CA SER A 506 11.42 15.82 -12.68
C SER A 506 12.58 16.80 -12.65
N GLU A 507 12.36 18.02 -12.14
CA GLU A 507 13.38 19.06 -12.04
C GLU A 507 13.26 19.82 -10.72
N GLY A 508 14.39 20.00 -10.04
CA GLY A 508 14.50 20.84 -8.85
C GLY A 508 15.21 22.17 -9.18
N VAL A 509 14.53 23.28 -8.93
CA VAL A 509 15.07 24.64 -9.16
C VAL A 509 14.98 25.44 -7.86
N LYS A 510 16.12 25.72 -7.24
CA LYS A 510 16.19 26.39 -5.93
C LYS A 510 15.31 25.65 -4.88
N LYS A 511 14.24 26.28 -4.41
CA LYS A 511 13.27 25.75 -3.43
C LYS A 511 12.08 25.05 -4.08
N TRP A 512 12.01 25.01 -5.40
CA TRP A 512 10.95 24.35 -6.14
C TRP A 512 11.38 22.97 -6.61
N ASP A 513 10.45 22.02 -6.53
CA ASP A 513 10.55 20.71 -7.16
C ASP A 513 9.34 20.52 -8.07
N PHE A 514 9.58 20.26 -9.34
CA PHE A 514 8.58 20.05 -10.37
C PHE A 514 8.63 18.62 -10.87
N GLN A 515 7.48 18.06 -11.16
CA GLN A 515 7.35 16.77 -11.83
C GLN A 515 6.21 16.88 -12.84
N ALA A 516 6.42 16.45 -14.08
CA ALA A 516 5.39 16.36 -15.10
C ALA A 516 5.52 15.04 -15.84
N GLY A 517 4.41 14.38 -16.09
CA GLY A 517 4.38 13.09 -16.74
C GLY A 517 3.17 12.92 -17.65
N LEU A 518 3.35 12.07 -18.65
CA LEU A 518 2.29 11.66 -19.55
C LEU A 518 2.34 10.14 -19.73
N ARG A 519 1.19 9.51 -19.64
CA ARG A 519 0.98 8.09 -19.97
C ARG A 519 -0.07 7.96 -21.03
N GLY A 520 0.24 7.21 -22.08
CA GLY A 520 -0.73 6.80 -23.11
C GLY A 520 -1.05 5.33 -22.94
N GLU A 521 -2.32 4.98 -22.99
CA GLU A 521 -2.80 3.60 -22.94
C GLU A 521 -3.67 3.28 -24.15
N TYR A 522 -3.50 2.06 -24.68
CA TYR A 522 -4.42 1.39 -25.58
C TYR A 522 -4.98 0.16 -24.87
N ALA A 523 -6.30 0.10 -24.75
CA ALA A 523 -6.99 -0.96 -24.06
C ALA A 523 -7.96 -1.67 -24.99
N THR A 524 -7.95 -3.00 -24.92
CA THR A 524 -8.88 -3.90 -25.62
C THR A 524 -9.71 -4.66 -24.60
N ARG A 525 -10.99 -4.82 -24.84
CA ARG A 525 -11.89 -5.60 -24.01
C ARG A 525 -12.81 -6.43 -24.87
N ASN A 526 -12.93 -7.71 -24.59
CA ASN A 526 -13.87 -8.60 -25.24
C ASN A 526 -14.67 -9.36 -24.17
N PHE A 527 -15.93 -8.95 -23.96
CA PHE A 527 -16.85 -9.64 -23.08
C PHE A 527 -17.65 -10.67 -23.90
N ILE A 528 -17.74 -11.90 -23.44
CA ILE A 528 -18.39 -13.02 -24.14
C ILE A 528 -19.38 -13.66 -23.16
N LEU A 529 -20.64 -13.78 -23.59
CA LEU A 529 -21.71 -14.47 -22.88
C LEU A 529 -22.37 -15.47 -23.86
N GLY A 530 -22.14 -16.76 -23.64
CA GLY A 530 -22.58 -17.78 -24.60
C GLY A 530 -21.99 -17.53 -26.00
N SER A 531 -22.85 -17.31 -27.01
CA SER A 531 -22.43 -16.96 -28.38
C SER A 531 -22.28 -15.46 -28.63
N ALA A 532 -22.80 -14.62 -27.74
CA ALA A 532 -22.75 -13.16 -27.88
C ALA A 532 -21.36 -12.60 -27.50
N ARG A 533 -20.86 -11.65 -28.31
CA ARG A 533 -19.56 -10.99 -28.11
C ARG A 533 -19.74 -9.48 -28.10
N TYR A 534 -19.07 -8.82 -27.16
CA TYR A 534 -19.12 -7.37 -26.95
C TYR A 534 -17.69 -6.80 -26.92
N PRO A 535 -17.05 -6.64 -28.10
CA PRO A 535 -15.73 -6.04 -28.18
C PRO A 535 -15.80 -4.53 -27.91
N PHE A 536 -14.78 -3.99 -27.24
CA PHE A 536 -14.66 -2.57 -26.94
C PHE A 536 -13.20 -2.16 -26.77
N ASP A 537 -12.72 -1.36 -27.73
CA ASP A 537 -11.32 -0.89 -27.76
C ASP A 537 -11.28 0.62 -27.62
N TYR A 538 -10.29 1.15 -26.91
CA TYR A 538 -10.15 2.57 -26.70
C TYR A 538 -8.72 2.98 -26.37
N ALA A 539 -8.37 4.24 -26.68
CA ALA A 539 -7.12 4.88 -26.30
C ALA A 539 -7.38 6.00 -25.30
N SER A 540 -6.47 6.18 -24.35
CA SER A 540 -6.60 7.22 -23.32
C SER A 540 -5.25 7.84 -22.98
N LEU A 541 -5.27 9.13 -22.61
CA LEU A 541 -4.11 9.87 -22.14
C LEU A 541 -4.29 10.28 -20.68
N PHE A 542 -3.24 10.09 -19.89
CA PHE A 542 -3.21 10.34 -18.45
C PHE A 542 -2.05 11.28 -18.10
N PRO A 543 -2.26 12.60 -18.22
CA PRO A 543 -1.31 13.59 -17.75
C PRO A 543 -1.27 13.62 -16.22
N SER A 544 -0.09 13.92 -15.66
CA SER A 544 0.12 14.18 -14.24
C SER A 544 1.15 15.30 -14.06
N ALA A 545 0.96 16.11 -13.03
CA ALA A 545 1.88 17.19 -12.68
C ALA A 545 1.92 17.38 -11.17
N VAL A 546 3.12 17.69 -10.65
CA VAL A 546 3.32 18.06 -9.24
C VAL A 546 4.28 19.25 -9.21
N ALA A 547 3.94 20.26 -8.43
CA ALA A 547 4.84 21.36 -8.08
C ALA A 547 4.88 21.47 -6.57
N SER A 548 6.05 21.46 -5.96
CA SER A 548 6.22 21.70 -4.53
C SER A 548 7.22 22.81 -4.26
N TYR A 549 6.95 23.60 -3.24
CA TYR A 549 7.78 24.70 -2.79
C TYR A 549 8.17 24.50 -1.32
N ASN A 550 9.48 24.45 -1.08
CA ASN A 550 10.05 24.30 0.26
C ASN A 550 10.32 25.69 0.88
N PHE A 551 9.44 26.15 1.78
CA PHE A 551 9.61 27.44 2.48
C PHE A 551 10.84 27.41 3.38
N SER A 552 10.99 26.32 4.16
CA SER A 552 12.08 26.08 5.10
C SER A 552 12.25 24.57 5.31
N GLU A 553 13.25 24.16 6.09
CA GLU A 553 13.31 22.79 6.62
C GLU A 553 12.04 22.49 7.42
N GLY A 554 11.26 21.51 6.94
CA GLY A 554 10.01 21.10 7.59
C GLY A 554 8.76 21.92 7.24
N ALA A 555 8.81 22.86 6.27
CA ALA A 555 7.61 23.52 5.77
C ALA A 555 7.59 23.53 4.24
N ASN A 556 6.56 22.91 3.66
CA ASN A 556 6.36 22.89 2.21
C ASN A 556 4.90 23.12 1.82
N ALA A 557 4.70 23.61 0.61
CA ALA A 557 3.43 23.61 -0.08
C ALA A 557 3.55 22.79 -1.37
N LYS A 558 2.47 22.13 -1.77
CA LYS A 558 2.39 21.25 -2.91
C LYS A 558 1.11 21.51 -3.68
N ALA A 559 1.20 21.50 -5.00
CA ALA A 559 0.05 21.42 -5.90
C ALA A 559 0.23 20.21 -6.81
N SER A 560 -0.81 19.43 -7.03
CA SER A 560 -0.76 18.25 -7.90
C SER A 560 -2.02 18.12 -8.73
N TYR A 561 -1.84 17.58 -9.94
CA TYR A 561 -2.91 17.23 -10.86
C TYR A 561 -2.67 15.84 -11.41
N SER A 562 -3.73 15.02 -11.56
CA SER A 562 -3.69 13.78 -12.32
C SER A 562 -5.04 13.46 -12.94
N ARG A 563 -5.02 12.83 -14.13
CA ARG A 563 -6.18 12.20 -14.72
C ARG A 563 -6.17 10.71 -14.44
N ARG A 564 -7.34 10.17 -14.06
CA ARG A 564 -7.53 8.79 -13.63
C ARG A 564 -8.68 8.14 -14.41
N ILE A 565 -8.75 6.81 -14.37
CA ILE A 565 -9.77 6.01 -15.03
C ILE A 565 -10.37 4.99 -14.06
N ASN A 566 -11.67 4.72 -14.21
CA ASN A 566 -12.33 3.57 -13.63
C ASN A 566 -12.97 2.75 -14.74
N ARG A 567 -12.56 1.49 -14.88
CA ARG A 567 -13.07 0.57 -15.86
C ARG A 567 -14.23 -0.22 -15.29
N PRO A 568 -15.32 -0.46 -16.08
CA PRO A 568 -16.42 -1.29 -15.60
C PRO A 568 -15.96 -2.69 -15.23
N GLY A 569 -16.45 -3.18 -14.10
CA GLY A 569 -16.19 -4.54 -13.63
C GLY A 569 -17.06 -5.59 -14.35
N MET A 570 -16.71 -6.87 -14.20
CA MET A 570 -17.42 -7.99 -14.83
C MET A 570 -18.92 -7.98 -14.51
N ASP A 571 -19.29 -7.75 -13.23
CA ASP A 571 -20.69 -7.75 -12.80
C ASP A 571 -21.49 -6.58 -13.42
N GLN A 572 -20.84 -5.42 -13.60
CA GLN A 572 -21.46 -4.28 -14.27
C GLN A 572 -21.66 -4.51 -15.77
N LEU A 573 -20.87 -5.39 -16.38
CA LEU A 573 -20.94 -5.72 -17.80
C LEU A 573 -21.88 -6.88 -18.12
N ASN A 574 -22.19 -7.75 -17.14
CA ASN A 574 -22.97 -8.96 -17.35
C ASN A 574 -24.46 -8.64 -17.57
N PRO A 575 -24.99 -8.72 -18.80
CA PRO A 575 -26.39 -8.38 -19.09
C PRO A 575 -27.35 -9.48 -18.64
N PHE A 576 -26.87 -10.55 -18.02
CA PHE A 576 -27.70 -11.66 -17.59
C PHE A 576 -28.46 -11.30 -16.30
N PRO A 577 -29.78 -11.57 -16.23
CA PRO A 577 -30.58 -11.22 -15.06
C PRO A 577 -30.09 -11.96 -13.80
N THR A 578 -29.93 -11.20 -12.73
CA THR A 578 -29.63 -11.73 -11.40
C THR A 578 -30.72 -11.24 -10.45
N TYR A 579 -31.48 -12.15 -9.86
CA TYR A 579 -32.56 -11.82 -8.93
C TYR A 579 -32.00 -11.58 -7.53
N PHE A 580 -32.29 -10.42 -6.97
CA PHE A 580 -32.09 -10.18 -5.54
C PHE A 580 -33.22 -10.75 -4.70
N ASP A 581 -34.44 -10.64 -5.23
CA ASP A 581 -35.66 -11.22 -4.71
C ASP A 581 -36.65 -11.44 -5.88
N ALA A 582 -37.88 -11.82 -5.57
CA ALA A 582 -38.87 -12.11 -6.59
C ALA A 582 -39.21 -10.92 -7.54
N ASP A 583 -39.02 -9.69 -7.04
CA ASP A 583 -39.48 -8.48 -7.70
C ASP A 583 -38.32 -7.58 -8.19
N ASN A 584 -37.09 -7.84 -7.71
CA ASN A 584 -35.93 -7.01 -8.01
C ASN A 584 -34.90 -7.78 -8.81
N VAL A 585 -34.66 -7.35 -10.06
CA VAL A 585 -33.75 -8.01 -11.00
C VAL A 585 -32.65 -7.06 -11.43
N PHE A 586 -31.44 -7.53 -11.34
CA PHE A 586 -30.22 -6.81 -11.70
C PHE A 586 -29.73 -7.23 -13.08
N PHE A 587 -29.39 -6.26 -13.94
CA PHE A 587 -28.81 -6.47 -15.26
C PHE A 587 -27.57 -5.60 -15.42
N GLY A 588 -26.42 -6.17 -15.72
CA GLY A 588 -25.26 -5.41 -16.18
C GLY A 588 -25.44 -4.90 -17.61
N ASN A 589 -24.53 -4.01 -18.02
CA ASN A 589 -24.55 -3.41 -19.36
C ASN A 589 -23.19 -3.59 -20.03
N PRO A 590 -23.05 -4.49 -21.02
CA PRO A 590 -21.77 -4.77 -21.69
C PRO A 590 -21.25 -3.59 -22.52
N ARG A 591 -22.05 -2.54 -22.77
CA ARG A 591 -21.70 -1.34 -23.54
C ARG A 591 -21.15 -0.20 -22.67
N LEU A 592 -20.95 -0.42 -21.37
CA LEU A 592 -20.39 0.59 -20.49
C LEU A 592 -18.99 1.01 -20.95
N SER A 593 -18.77 2.32 -21.00
CA SER A 593 -17.47 2.94 -21.19
C SER A 593 -16.82 3.29 -19.85
N PRO A 594 -15.50 3.49 -19.82
CA PRO A 594 -14.81 3.92 -18.59
C PRO A 594 -15.23 5.31 -18.13
N GLU A 595 -15.14 5.54 -16.82
CA GLU A 595 -15.21 6.85 -16.18
C GLU A 595 -13.82 7.49 -16.14
N TYR A 596 -13.75 8.82 -16.24
CA TYR A 596 -12.52 9.58 -16.14
C TYR A 596 -12.64 10.64 -15.05
N THR A 597 -11.62 10.73 -14.20
CA THR A 597 -11.54 11.72 -13.12
C THR A 597 -10.31 12.59 -13.28
N ASP A 598 -10.53 13.90 -13.35
CA ASP A 598 -9.51 14.92 -13.23
C ASP A 598 -9.45 15.38 -11.78
N ALA A 599 -8.28 15.20 -11.12
CA ALA A 599 -8.06 15.48 -9.71
C ALA A 599 -7.02 16.57 -9.52
N ILE A 600 -7.35 17.59 -8.73
CA ILE A 600 -6.45 18.66 -8.30
C ILE A 600 -6.35 18.59 -6.79
N GLU A 601 -5.13 18.60 -6.26
CA GLU A 601 -4.88 18.66 -4.82
C GLU A 601 -3.84 19.73 -4.50
N LEU A 602 -4.11 20.48 -3.43
CA LEU A 602 -3.17 21.36 -2.80
C LEU A 602 -2.79 20.76 -1.44
N GLY A 603 -1.58 20.97 -0.99
CA GLY A 603 -1.12 20.47 0.30
C GLY A 603 -0.19 21.49 0.94
N VAL A 604 -0.37 21.72 2.24
CA VAL A 604 0.58 22.47 3.05
C VAL A 604 0.96 21.61 4.23
N THR A 605 2.26 21.37 4.39
CA THR A 605 2.80 20.57 5.48
C THR A 605 3.76 21.42 6.31
N LYS A 606 3.63 21.33 7.62
CA LYS A 606 4.56 21.94 8.57
C LYS A 606 4.98 20.91 9.61
N THR A 607 6.28 20.67 9.68
CA THR A 607 6.92 19.82 10.69
C THR A 607 7.72 20.70 11.65
N GLY A 608 7.64 20.46 12.93
CA GLY A 608 8.33 21.22 13.97
C GLY A 608 8.51 20.39 15.24
N LYS A 609 8.93 21.04 16.33
CA LYS A 609 9.16 20.36 17.62
C LYS A 609 7.92 19.67 18.18
N LEU A 610 6.73 20.21 17.91
CA LEU A 610 5.46 19.63 18.36
C LEU A 610 4.94 18.53 17.43
N GLY A 611 5.67 18.20 16.35
CA GLY A 611 5.27 17.20 15.39
C GLY A 611 4.97 17.76 14.00
N MET A 612 4.03 17.16 13.27
CA MET A 612 3.68 17.52 11.90
C MET A 612 2.18 17.83 11.81
N ILE A 613 1.84 18.85 11.03
CA ILE A 613 0.47 19.17 10.61
C ILE A 613 0.46 19.30 9.09
N GLN A 614 -0.56 18.69 8.45
CA GLN A 614 -0.77 18.72 7.00
C GLN A 614 -2.23 19.07 6.72
N LEU A 615 -2.45 20.05 5.84
CA LEU A 615 -3.76 20.43 5.30
C LEU A 615 -3.75 20.13 3.80
N GLN A 616 -4.77 19.40 3.30
CA GLN A 616 -4.86 18.96 1.91
C GLN A 616 -6.25 19.21 1.34
N PRO A 617 -6.55 20.42 0.85
CA PRO A 617 -7.74 20.64 0.05
C PRO A 617 -7.63 19.97 -1.32
N PHE A 618 -8.76 19.47 -1.82
CA PHE A 618 -8.86 18.75 -3.10
C PHE A 618 -10.12 19.13 -3.87
N TYR A 619 -10.04 18.95 -5.19
CA TYR A 619 -11.16 19.01 -6.12
C TYR A 619 -11.05 17.88 -7.13
N ARG A 620 -12.16 17.21 -7.43
CA ARG A 620 -12.25 16.14 -8.43
C ARG A 620 -13.45 16.35 -9.31
N HIS A 621 -13.25 16.19 -10.60
CA HIS A 621 -14.29 16.19 -11.62
C HIS A 621 -14.30 14.86 -12.34
N THR A 622 -15.41 14.13 -12.29
CA THR A 622 -15.57 12.81 -12.93
C THR A 622 -16.59 12.90 -14.04
N THR A 623 -16.23 12.38 -15.20
CA THR A 623 -17.09 12.30 -16.39
C THR A 623 -17.42 10.85 -16.71
N ASN A 624 -18.52 10.62 -17.45
CA ASN A 624 -19.03 9.28 -17.80
C ASN A 624 -19.31 8.40 -16.57
N VAL A 625 -19.83 9.00 -15.49
CA VAL A 625 -20.05 8.28 -14.23
C VAL A 625 -21.03 7.12 -14.49
N ILE A 626 -20.63 5.92 -14.06
CA ILE A 626 -21.48 4.73 -14.12
C ILE A 626 -22.44 4.79 -12.95
N ARG A 627 -23.73 4.94 -13.28
CA ARG A 627 -24.80 5.03 -12.28
C ARG A 627 -25.78 3.87 -12.42
N ILE A 628 -26.34 3.53 -11.28
CA ILE A 628 -27.48 2.59 -11.22
C ILE A 628 -28.70 3.30 -11.83
N ASP A 629 -29.31 2.65 -12.78
CA ASP A 629 -30.58 3.05 -13.41
C ASP A 629 -31.66 2.06 -12.96
N ILE A 630 -32.62 2.56 -12.20
CA ILE A 630 -33.71 1.75 -11.64
C ILE A 630 -34.99 2.03 -12.41
N ASN A 631 -35.54 0.98 -13.00
CA ASN A 631 -36.87 1.05 -13.63
C ASN A 631 -37.84 0.17 -12.83
N THR A 632 -38.81 0.80 -12.20
CA THR A 632 -39.81 0.15 -11.33
C THR A 632 -41.03 -0.40 -12.09
N THR A 633 -41.12 -0.17 -13.40
CA THR A 633 -42.21 -0.57 -14.27
C THR A 633 -41.77 -1.50 -15.40
N ASP A 634 -40.67 -2.21 -15.21
CA ASP A 634 -40.17 -3.17 -16.19
C ASP A 634 -40.94 -4.50 -16.09
N THR A 635 -40.90 -5.29 -17.14
CA THR A 635 -41.57 -6.60 -17.16
C THR A 635 -40.61 -7.68 -17.60
N LEU A 636 -40.58 -8.76 -16.87
CA LEU A 636 -39.81 -9.96 -17.18
C LEU A 636 -40.76 -11.18 -17.03
N ASP A 637 -40.86 -12.00 -18.07
CA ASP A 637 -41.71 -13.19 -18.12
C ASP A 637 -43.19 -12.90 -17.73
N ASN A 638 -43.74 -11.79 -18.25
CA ASN A 638 -45.07 -11.27 -17.96
C ASN A 638 -45.36 -10.88 -16.49
N ARG A 639 -44.32 -10.66 -15.71
CA ARG A 639 -44.39 -10.16 -14.32
C ARG A 639 -43.81 -8.77 -14.26
N GLU A 640 -44.43 -7.88 -13.51
CA GLU A 640 -43.86 -6.57 -13.20
C GLU A 640 -42.68 -6.77 -12.27
N ILE A 641 -41.53 -6.21 -12.63
CA ILE A 641 -40.30 -6.23 -11.87
C ILE A 641 -39.73 -4.84 -11.72
N THR A 642 -38.89 -4.66 -10.72
CA THR A 642 -37.96 -3.54 -10.65
C THR A 642 -36.65 -3.97 -11.30
N SER A 643 -36.32 -3.45 -12.46
CA SER A 643 -35.04 -3.69 -13.08
C SER A 643 -33.98 -2.68 -12.60
N ILE A 644 -32.82 -3.19 -12.28
CA ILE A 644 -31.67 -2.41 -11.82
C ILE A 644 -30.55 -2.63 -12.84
N SER A 645 -30.10 -1.58 -13.51
CA SER A 645 -29.05 -1.65 -14.52
C SER A 645 -28.01 -0.56 -14.32
N PHE A 646 -27.00 -0.51 -15.18
CA PHE A 646 -25.96 0.51 -15.18
C PHE A 646 -25.93 1.30 -16.49
N ARG A 647 -25.70 2.62 -16.37
CA ARG A 647 -25.49 3.51 -17.53
C ARG A 647 -24.38 4.52 -17.24
N ASN A 648 -23.69 4.98 -18.30
CA ASN A 648 -22.82 6.15 -18.24
C ASN A 648 -23.65 7.40 -18.45
N LEU A 649 -24.13 8.05 -17.41
CA LEU A 649 -25.10 9.11 -17.54
C LEU A 649 -24.64 10.47 -17.04
N ALA A 650 -23.66 10.51 -16.11
CA ALA A 650 -23.57 11.68 -15.25
C ALA A 650 -22.16 12.28 -15.21
N GLN A 651 -22.10 13.46 -14.63
CA GLN A 651 -20.87 14.08 -14.13
C GLN A 651 -20.97 14.15 -12.61
N SER A 652 -19.82 14.01 -11.95
CA SER A 652 -19.73 14.16 -10.50
C SER A 652 -18.61 15.13 -10.15
N ASN A 653 -18.91 16.04 -9.23
CA ASN A 653 -17.94 16.95 -8.66
C ASN A 653 -17.78 16.67 -7.18
N SER A 654 -16.56 16.52 -6.69
CA SER A 654 -16.30 16.42 -5.27
C SER A 654 -15.14 17.35 -4.85
N TRP A 655 -15.32 18.01 -3.71
CA TRP A 655 -14.32 18.88 -3.14
C TRP A 655 -14.36 18.82 -1.61
N GLY A 656 -13.20 19.05 -1.03
CA GLY A 656 -13.08 18.95 0.41
C GLY A 656 -11.68 19.24 0.89
N SER A 657 -11.40 18.87 2.13
CA SER A 657 -10.09 19.02 2.73
C SER A 657 -9.85 17.96 3.78
N ASP A 658 -8.60 17.46 3.82
CA ASP A 658 -8.08 16.62 4.89
C ASP A 658 -7.14 17.44 5.77
N LEU A 659 -7.32 17.34 7.07
CA LEU A 659 -6.39 17.84 8.09
C LEU A 659 -5.80 16.64 8.82
N THR A 660 -4.50 16.43 8.69
CA THR A 660 -3.77 15.36 9.39
C THR A 660 -2.75 15.97 10.35
N GLY A 661 -2.72 15.49 11.58
CA GLY A 661 -1.77 15.92 12.59
C GLY A 661 -1.10 14.73 13.27
N GLN A 662 0.22 14.73 13.32
CA GLN A 662 1.01 13.88 14.19
C GLN A 662 1.65 14.76 15.25
N LEU A 663 1.09 14.79 16.46
CA LEU A 663 1.47 15.72 17.52
C LEU A 663 2.24 14.98 18.62
N LYS A 664 3.40 15.51 18.96
CA LYS A 664 4.19 15.10 20.13
C LYS A 664 3.85 16.03 21.30
N LEU A 665 2.80 15.69 22.06
CA LEU A 665 2.31 16.53 23.17
C LEU A 665 3.28 16.50 24.36
N SER A 666 4.02 15.40 24.50
CA SER A 666 5.17 15.27 25.40
C SER A 666 6.13 14.19 24.86
N PRO A 667 7.33 14.01 25.42
CA PRO A 667 8.24 12.91 25.03
C PRO A 667 7.63 11.52 25.16
N LYS A 668 6.58 11.37 25.99
CA LYS A 668 5.91 10.08 26.23
C LYS A 668 4.49 10.00 25.68
N PHE A 669 3.98 11.09 25.09
CA PHE A 669 2.58 11.15 24.66
C PHE A 669 2.49 11.71 23.25
N THR A 670 2.01 10.90 22.32
CA THR A 670 1.80 11.27 20.91
C THR A 670 0.35 11.08 20.52
N ALA A 671 -0.14 11.99 19.67
CA ALA A 671 -1.45 11.90 19.06
C ALA A 671 -1.33 11.91 17.54
N LEU A 672 -1.96 10.95 16.87
CA LEU A 672 -2.21 10.98 15.43
C LEU A 672 -3.69 11.28 15.22
N THR A 673 -3.98 12.40 14.57
CA THR A 673 -5.36 12.81 14.31
C THR A 673 -5.57 13.05 12.82
N ASN A 674 -6.77 12.75 12.34
CA ASN A 674 -7.22 13.10 11.00
C ASN A 674 -8.65 13.61 11.07
N PHE A 675 -8.93 14.65 10.31
CA PHE A 675 -10.26 15.17 10.07
C PHE A 675 -10.44 15.39 8.57
N SER A 676 -11.46 14.78 7.98
CA SER A 676 -11.81 14.90 6.57
C SER A 676 -13.21 15.50 6.46
N LEU A 677 -13.36 16.53 5.65
CA LEU A 677 -14.64 17.13 5.29
C LEU A 677 -14.71 17.20 3.76
N PHE A 678 -15.80 16.72 3.18
CA PHE A 678 -16.00 16.78 1.73
C PHE A 678 -17.46 16.97 1.36
N LYS A 679 -17.66 17.53 0.19
CA LYS A 679 -18.97 17.59 -0.49
C LYS A 679 -18.85 16.89 -1.84
N MET A 680 -19.86 16.09 -2.17
CA MET A 680 -19.98 15.42 -3.46
C MET A 680 -21.32 15.78 -4.08
N VAL A 681 -21.30 16.20 -5.32
CA VAL A 681 -22.50 16.52 -6.12
C VAL A 681 -22.44 15.71 -7.40
N THR A 682 -23.46 14.92 -7.66
CA THR A 682 -23.59 14.12 -8.88
C THR A 682 -24.84 14.54 -9.60
N ASP A 683 -24.70 14.90 -10.87
CA ASP A 683 -25.84 15.25 -11.72
C ASP A 683 -26.58 13.98 -12.17
N GLY A 684 -27.92 14.04 -12.25
CA GLY A 684 -28.74 12.89 -12.63
C GLY A 684 -28.56 12.49 -14.10
N GLY A 685 -28.24 13.43 -15.00
CA GLY A 685 -28.01 13.16 -16.43
C GLY A 685 -29.26 12.80 -17.23
N SER A 686 -30.33 12.33 -16.59
CA SER A 686 -31.63 12.04 -17.19
C SER A 686 -32.77 12.18 -16.17
N ALA A 687 -34.04 12.25 -16.64
CA ALA A 687 -35.19 12.38 -15.74
C ALA A 687 -35.40 11.16 -14.79
N SER A 688 -34.85 10.01 -15.15
CA SER A 688 -34.96 8.76 -14.37
C SER A 688 -33.86 8.61 -13.30
N VAL A 689 -32.80 9.43 -13.33
CA VAL A 689 -31.69 9.38 -12.39
C VAL A 689 -31.68 10.64 -11.54
N VAL A 690 -31.90 10.48 -10.25
CA VAL A 690 -31.93 11.59 -9.29
C VAL A 690 -30.49 12.07 -9.03
N GLY A 691 -30.24 13.38 -9.22
CA GLY A 691 -29.01 14.01 -8.81
C GLY A 691 -28.85 13.94 -7.29
N SER A 692 -27.62 13.76 -6.81
CA SER A 692 -27.35 13.69 -5.38
C SER A 692 -26.39 14.78 -4.93
N SER A 693 -26.61 15.32 -3.72
CA SER A 693 -25.71 16.24 -3.06
C SER A 693 -25.48 15.77 -1.60
N ALA A 694 -24.28 15.36 -1.30
CA ALA A 694 -23.94 14.85 0.00
C ALA A 694 -22.77 15.63 0.61
N ILE A 695 -22.87 15.94 1.90
CA ILE A 695 -21.77 16.42 2.73
C ILE A 695 -21.41 15.29 3.69
N GLY A 696 -20.14 14.89 3.68
CA GLY A 696 -19.61 13.90 4.60
C GLY A 696 -18.45 14.48 5.40
N TRP A 697 -18.34 14.08 6.67
CA TRP A 697 -17.15 14.33 7.45
C TRP A 697 -16.82 13.14 8.34
N MET A 698 -15.53 12.98 8.62
CA MET A 698 -15.04 11.95 9.52
C MET A 698 -13.90 12.48 10.35
N GLY A 699 -13.80 11.98 11.58
CA GLY A 699 -12.72 12.29 12.51
C GLY A 699 -12.10 11.04 13.09
N ARG A 700 -10.80 11.06 13.27
CA ARG A 700 -10.04 9.99 13.90
C ARG A 700 -9.00 10.57 14.83
N ILE A 701 -8.84 9.94 15.98
CA ILE A 701 -7.77 10.24 16.92
C ILE A 701 -7.17 8.93 17.45
N ASN A 702 -5.85 8.80 17.37
CA ASN A 702 -5.07 7.72 17.98
C ASN A 702 -4.11 8.34 18.97
N LEU A 703 -4.25 7.99 20.24
CA LEU A 703 -3.43 8.44 21.35
C LEU A 703 -2.48 7.31 21.76
N THR A 704 -1.19 7.60 21.83
CA THR A 704 -0.17 6.66 22.30
C THR A 704 0.57 7.25 23.46
N SER A 705 0.66 6.51 24.57
CA SER A 705 1.38 6.91 25.78
C SER A 705 2.43 5.87 26.16
N GLU A 706 3.69 6.27 26.24
CA GLU A 706 4.78 5.47 26.81
C GLU A 706 4.80 5.66 28.33
N VAL A 707 3.99 4.88 29.05
CA VAL A 707 3.89 4.95 30.51
C VAL A 707 5.23 4.66 31.14
N THR A 708 5.90 3.59 30.66
CA THR A 708 7.27 3.25 31.03
C THR A 708 8.09 2.94 29.77
N LYS A 709 9.40 2.70 29.88
CA LYS A 709 10.24 2.26 28.76
C LYS A 709 9.80 0.90 28.17
N SER A 710 9.03 0.12 28.94
CA SER A 710 8.56 -1.21 28.53
C SER A 710 7.05 -1.28 28.33
N THR A 711 6.27 -0.28 28.76
CA THR A 711 4.82 -0.27 28.74
C THR A 711 4.29 0.85 27.85
N THR A 712 3.52 0.50 26.83
CA THR A 712 2.83 1.44 25.94
C THR A 712 1.34 1.22 26.01
N LEU A 713 0.57 2.29 26.20
CA LEU A 713 -0.89 2.32 26.13
C LEU A 713 -1.31 3.04 24.85
N GLN A 714 -2.39 2.57 24.25
CA GLN A 714 -3.02 3.23 23.11
C GLN A 714 -4.54 3.29 23.27
N ALA A 715 -5.12 4.38 22.77
CA ALA A 715 -6.56 4.54 22.61
C ALA A 715 -6.82 5.08 21.20
N ALA A 716 -7.74 4.50 20.48
CA ALA A 716 -8.14 4.93 19.14
C ALA A 716 -9.65 5.16 19.12
N TYR A 717 -10.08 6.30 18.60
CA TYR A 717 -11.47 6.62 18.37
C TYR A 717 -11.67 7.06 16.92
N ASN A 718 -12.63 6.44 16.26
CA ASN A 718 -13.02 6.73 14.88
C ASN A 718 -14.49 7.13 14.88
N TYR A 719 -14.81 8.20 14.17
CA TYR A 719 -16.17 8.69 13.99
C TYR A 719 -16.41 9.05 12.53
N ARG A 720 -17.54 8.64 11.97
CA ARG A 720 -18.07 9.05 10.68
C ARG A 720 -19.47 9.63 10.90
N ALA A 721 -19.68 10.84 10.43
CA ALA A 721 -20.99 11.50 10.51
C ALA A 721 -22.03 10.84 9.60
N PRO A 722 -23.31 11.00 9.88
CA PRO A 722 -24.37 10.63 8.95
C PRO A 722 -24.16 11.32 7.60
N MET A 723 -24.49 10.61 6.53
CA MET A 723 -24.31 11.14 5.17
C MET A 723 -25.52 10.80 4.31
N LYS A 724 -26.02 11.79 3.59
CA LYS A 724 -27.03 11.57 2.57
C LYS A 724 -26.49 10.72 1.43
N ILE A 725 -27.25 9.73 1.02
CA ILE A 725 -27.01 8.92 -0.17
C ILE A 725 -28.06 9.24 -1.22
N GLU A 726 -27.98 8.65 -2.41
CA GLU A 726 -28.84 8.99 -3.55
C GLU A 726 -30.34 8.97 -3.26
N ARG A 727 -30.80 7.99 -2.47
CA ARG A 727 -32.21 7.82 -2.10
C ARG A 727 -32.40 7.61 -0.59
N GLY A 728 -31.65 8.33 0.24
CA GLY A 728 -31.76 8.14 1.68
C GLY A 728 -30.61 8.70 2.48
N GLU A 729 -30.30 8.04 3.58
CA GLU A 729 -29.26 8.44 4.52
C GLU A 729 -28.55 7.21 5.11
N MET A 730 -27.25 7.34 5.25
CA MET A 730 -26.41 6.42 6.00
C MET A 730 -26.14 7.02 7.38
N GLY A 731 -26.44 6.29 8.45
CA GLY A 731 -26.26 6.73 9.83
C GLY A 731 -24.80 6.92 10.24
N ALA A 732 -24.62 7.53 11.41
CA ALA A 732 -23.30 7.68 12.01
C ALA A 732 -22.66 6.32 12.32
N GLN A 733 -21.34 6.25 12.21
CA GLN A 733 -20.56 5.11 12.67
C GLN A 733 -19.47 5.56 13.62
N GLN A 734 -19.28 4.80 14.68
CA GLN A 734 -18.23 5.10 15.65
C GLN A 734 -17.68 3.82 16.26
N VAL A 735 -16.42 3.84 16.62
CA VAL A 735 -15.76 2.73 17.29
C VAL A 735 -14.61 3.23 18.15
N MET A 736 -14.43 2.63 19.31
CA MET A 736 -13.34 2.93 20.23
C MET A 736 -12.56 1.66 20.58
N ASN A 737 -11.23 1.71 20.51
CA ASN A 737 -10.34 0.60 20.77
C ASN A 737 -9.24 0.99 21.75
N PHE A 738 -8.84 0.05 22.63
CA PHE A 738 -7.72 0.22 23.54
C PHE A 738 -6.70 -0.89 23.34
N ALA A 739 -5.41 -0.58 23.53
CA ALA A 739 -4.34 -1.55 23.50
C ALA A 739 -3.29 -1.25 24.58
N LEU A 740 -2.80 -2.31 25.22
CA LEU A 740 -1.65 -2.33 26.09
C LEU A 740 -0.58 -3.20 25.47
N ARG A 741 0.63 -2.69 25.39
CA ARG A 741 1.82 -3.45 24.98
C ARG A 741 2.85 -3.41 26.09
N GLN A 742 3.22 -4.60 26.58
CA GLN A 742 4.27 -4.77 27.59
C GLN A 742 5.46 -5.51 26.96
N LYS A 743 6.61 -4.85 26.87
CA LYS A 743 7.87 -5.48 26.49
C LYS A 743 8.39 -6.36 27.61
N ILE A 744 8.90 -7.53 27.24
CA ILE A 744 9.47 -8.54 28.15
C ILE A 744 10.75 -9.11 27.54
N GLN A 745 11.51 -9.92 28.29
CA GLN A 745 12.70 -10.63 27.81
C GLN A 745 13.75 -9.71 27.16
N GLY A 746 14.01 -8.55 27.76
CA GLY A 746 15.00 -7.60 27.26
C GLY A 746 14.66 -7.06 25.86
N ASP A 747 13.41 -6.68 25.60
CA ASP A 747 12.86 -6.18 24.34
C ASP A 747 12.69 -7.23 23.21
N LYS A 748 13.08 -8.49 23.42
CA LYS A 748 12.87 -9.56 22.42
C LYS A 748 11.43 -10.05 22.38
N GLY A 749 10.73 -10.01 23.51
CA GLY A 749 9.34 -10.39 23.62
C GLY A 749 8.42 -9.21 23.92
N ALA A 750 7.13 -9.34 23.59
CA ALA A 750 6.09 -8.43 24.04
C ALA A 750 4.77 -9.18 24.23
N VAL A 751 4.05 -8.84 25.27
CA VAL A 751 2.65 -9.21 25.48
C VAL A 751 1.79 -8.04 25.04
N LEU A 752 0.73 -8.33 24.30
CA LEU A 752 -0.27 -7.37 23.84
C LEU A 752 -1.63 -7.76 24.42
N VAL A 753 -2.33 -6.80 25.00
CA VAL A 753 -3.74 -6.91 25.36
C VAL A 753 -4.48 -5.85 24.58
N ARG A 754 -5.55 -6.22 23.88
CA ARG A 754 -6.38 -5.30 23.12
C ARG A 754 -7.83 -5.51 23.46
N ILE A 755 -8.55 -4.42 23.63
CA ILE A 755 -9.99 -4.40 23.82
C ILE A 755 -10.59 -3.64 22.64
N ASN A 756 -11.31 -4.34 21.80
CA ASN A 756 -12.04 -3.75 20.68
C ASN A 756 -13.44 -3.40 21.15
N ASP A 757 -13.87 -2.20 20.78
CA ASP A 757 -15.21 -1.67 20.97
C ASP A 757 -15.88 -2.08 22.31
N PRO A 758 -15.28 -1.75 23.45
CA PRO A 758 -15.80 -2.15 24.76
C PRO A 758 -17.22 -1.66 25.04
N PHE A 759 -17.65 -0.63 24.32
CA PHE A 759 -18.94 0.02 24.47
C PHE A 759 -19.99 -0.41 23.44
N GLU A 760 -19.65 -1.35 22.51
CA GLU A 760 -20.54 -1.84 21.44
C GLU A 760 -21.13 -0.70 20.60
N MET A 761 -20.29 0.27 20.25
CA MET A 761 -20.71 1.46 19.51
C MET A 761 -20.81 1.23 17.99
N LEU A 762 -20.19 0.17 17.47
CA LEU A 762 -20.18 -0.12 16.04
C LEU A 762 -21.55 -0.62 15.59
N ARG A 763 -22.29 0.25 14.93
CA ARG A 763 -23.61 -0.05 14.36
C ARG A 763 -23.67 0.51 12.95
N PHE A 764 -24.41 -0.20 12.09
CA PHE A 764 -24.67 0.23 10.72
C PHE A 764 -26.16 0.45 10.57
N HIS A 765 -26.51 1.62 10.15
CA HIS A 765 -27.89 2.01 9.90
C HIS A 765 -27.95 2.69 8.53
N VAL A 766 -28.80 2.20 7.66
CA VAL A 766 -29.08 2.78 6.34
C VAL A 766 -30.58 2.87 6.18
N GLN A 767 -31.06 4.06 5.90
CA GLN A 767 -32.45 4.29 5.49
C GLN A 767 -32.42 4.72 4.03
N ALA A 768 -33.11 3.99 3.16
CA ALA A 768 -33.17 4.29 1.73
C ALA A 768 -34.55 3.98 1.18
N GLY A 769 -34.99 4.77 0.21
CA GLY A 769 -36.29 4.56 -0.43
C GLY A 769 -36.67 5.63 -1.42
N ASP A 770 -37.86 5.51 -1.91
CA ASP A 770 -38.54 6.49 -2.77
C ASP A 770 -40.02 6.67 -2.31
N GLU A 771 -40.85 7.27 -3.14
CA GLU A 771 -42.24 7.50 -2.82
C GLU A 771 -43.05 6.21 -2.62
N LYS A 772 -42.59 5.08 -3.17
CA LYS A 772 -43.29 3.78 -3.13
C LYS A 772 -42.72 2.81 -2.10
N VAL A 773 -41.45 2.94 -1.77
CA VAL A 773 -40.74 2.00 -0.87
C VAL A 773 -39.82 2.76 0.05
N MET A 774 -39.92 2.49 1.34
CA MET A 774 -38.97 2.91 2.36
C MET A 774 -38.33 1.64 2.98
N GLN A 775 -37.04 1.57 3.03
CA GLN A 775 -36.31 0.45 3.64
C GLN A 775 -35.33 0.95 4.69
N ILE A 776 -35.34 0.31 5.85
CA ILE A 776 -34.40 0.52 6.94
C ILE A 776 -33.58 -0.76 7.10
N THR A 777 -32.28 -0.65 6.99
CA THR A 777 -31.37 -1.77 7.17
C THR A 777 -30.44 -1.48 8.35
N GLU A 778 -30.40 -2.36 9.33
CA GLU A 778 -29.46 -2.31 10.45
C GLU A 778 -28.56 -3.54 10.44
N ARG A 779 -27.30 -3.37 10.81
CA ARG A 779 -26.34 -4.43 11.06
C ARG A 779 -25.57 -4.13 12.34
N ASN A 780 -25.62 -5.03 13.28
CA ASN A 780 -24.97 -4.96 14.57
C ASN A 780 -23.99 -6.13 14.70
N PRO A 781 -22.74 -5.98 14.20
CA PRO A 781 -21.73 -7.03 14.35
C PRO A 781 -21.32 -7.12 15.83
N GLU A 782 -21.01 -8.32 16.27
CA GLU A 782 -20.43 -8.54 17.59
C GLU A 782 -19.00 -7.97 17.63
N SER A 783 -18.87 -6.70 18.07
CA SER A 783 -17.63 -5.91 17.99
C SER A 783 -16.81 -5.91 19.27
N ARG A 784 -17.46 -6.15 20.45
CA ARG A 784 -16.77 -6.18 21.74
C ARG A 784 -15.95 -7.45 21.93
N MET A 785 -14.62 -7.31 21.96
CA MET A 785 -13.69 -8.43 22.07
C MET A 785 -12.42 -8.05 22.82
N VAL A 786 -11.87 -9.01 23.56
CA VAL A 786 -10.55 -8.89 24.20
C VAL A 786 -9.60 -9.86 23.53
N PHE A 787 -8.46 -9.35 23.06
CA PHE A 787 -7.36 -10.14 22.50
C PHE A 787 -6.19 -10.15 23.46
N ILE A 788 -5.53 -11.30 23.57
CA ILE A 788 -4.25 -11.46 24.24
C ILE A 788 -3.29 -12.04 23.20
N GLY A 789 -2.17 -11.35 23.00
CA GLY A 789 -1.16 -11.72 22.01
C GLY A 789 0.24 -11.79 22.61
N TYR A 790 1.09 -12.57 21.96
CA TYR A 790 2.49 -12.67 22.28
C TYR A 790 3.31 -12.50 21.00
N GLN A 791 4.32 -11.63 21.05
CA GLN A 791 5.29 -11.39 20.00
C GLN A 791 6.68 -11.73 20.48
N TYR A 792 7.44 -12.45 19.64
CA TYR A 792 8.85 -12.72 19.89
C TYR A 792 9.69 -12.40 18.66
N THR A 793 10.86 -11.79 18.86
CA THR A 793 11.79 -11.41 17.78
C THR A 793 13.17 -11.96 18.11
N PHE A 794 13.82 -12.63 17.18
CA PHE A 794 15.15 -13.17 17.32
C PHE A 794 16.10 -12.68 16.22
N GLY A 795 17.40 -12.86 16.41
CA GLY A 795 18.43 -12.29 15.53
C GLY A 795 18.76 -10.84 15.93
N ARG A 796 19.57 -10.18 15.14
CA ARG A 796 19.86 -8.76 15.36
C ARG A 796 18.62 -7.97 14.94
N PRO A 797 18.17 -6.96 15.74
CA PRO A 797 17.10 -6.10 15.29
C PRO A 797 17.52 -5.45 13.96
N PRO A 798 16.58 -5.30 13.01
CA PRO A 798 16.90 -4.71 11.72
C PRO A 798 17.57 -3.36 11.97
N ARG A 799 18.82 -3.23 11.58
CA ARG A 799 19.41 -1.90 11.39
C ARG A 799 18.54 -1.27 10.33
N VAL A 800 17.80 -0.27 10.71
CA VAL A 800 17.03 0.54 9.78
C VAL A 800 18.07 1.16 8.85
N ARG A 801 18.44 0.41 7.81
CA ARG A 801 18.92 1.06 6.63
C ARG A 801 17.69 1.86 6.20
N GLN A 802 17.79 3.17 6.18
CA GLN A 802 16.92 3.96 5.31
C GLN A 802 17.17 3.41 3.90
N VAL A 803 16.53 2.31 3.58
CA VAL A 803 16.16 2.04 2.22
C VAL A 803 15.16 3.15 1.99
N ALA A 804 15.63 4.25 1.42
CA ALA A 804 14.73 5.14 0.71
C ALA A 804 13.80 4.19 -0.03
N PRO A 805 12.48 4.35 0.12
CA PRO A 805 11.51 3.38 -0.39
C PRO A 805 11.99 2.97 -1.75
N GLU A 806 12.20 1.67 -1.94
CA GLU A 806 12.50 1.18 -3.29
C GLU A 806 11.41 1.79 -4.12
N SER A 807 11.78 2.71 -4.97
CA SER A 807 10.86 3.37 -5.85
C SER A 807 10.38 2.32 -6.83
N THR A 808 9.43 1.48 -6.38
CA THR A 808 8.47 0.93 -7.30
C THR A 808 7.73 2.15 -7.85
N GLY A 809 8.42 2.83 -8.77
CA GLY A 809 7.84 3.85 -9.58
C GLY A 809 7.54 5.21 -8.97
N GLY A 810 8.49 5.92 -8.47
CA GLY A 810 8.36 7.33 -8.09
C GLY A 810 9.49 7.73 -7.16
N GLY A 811 10.69 7.91 -7.70
CA GLY A 811 11.82 8.38 -6.92
C GLY A 811 11.59 9.81 -6.46
N SER A 812 11.21 10.01 -5.20
CA SER A 812 11.47 11.29 -4.58
C SER A 812 12.97 11.44 -4.44
N VAL A 813 13.54 12.38 -5.16
CA VAL A 813 14.91 12.81 -4.95
C VAL A 813 14.90 13.64 -3.67
N GLY A 814 15.08 12.99 -2.52
CA GLY A 814 15.48 13.68 -1.30
C GLY A 814 16.87 14.24 -1.50
N PHE A 815 16.99 15.47 -1.90
CA PHE A 815 18.25 16.20 -1.93
C PHE A 815 18.62 16.59 -0.50
N GLY A 816 19.30 15.67 0.20
CA GLY A 816 20.10 16.05 1.35
C GLY A 816 21.30 16.85 0.84
N GLY A 817 21.33 18.15 1.08
CA GLY A 817 22.53 18.96 0.94
C GLY A 817 23.61 18.53 1.96
N PRO A 818 24.89 18.99 1.78
CA PRO A 818 26.03 18.59 2.59
C PRO A 818 25.88 18.92 4.07
#